data_6340e8a9073372a3cc41f0c2adaa74cf
#
_entry.id   6340e8a9073372a3cc41f0c2adaa74cf
#
_cell.length_a   1.000
_cell.length_b   1.000
_cell.length_c   1.000
_cell.angle_alpha   90.00
_cell.angle_beta   90.00
_cell.angle_gamma   90.00
#
_symmetry.space_group_name_H-M   'P 1'
#
loop_
_entity.id
_entity.type
_entity.pdbx_description
1 polymer ?
#
loop_
_entity_poly.entity_id
_entity_poly.type
_entity_poly.pdbx_seq_one_letter_code
_entity_poly.pdbx_strand_id
1 'polypeptide(L)'
;LGQMISQLHAQGIRIPDGFAVTAAAYWYYLEHNHFIKTMRQIMNQLSDYTDIALLKKVGHEIRSLLVDGNMPADLAQEIVKAYHELSQEYKQTACDVAVRSSATAEDLPTASFAGQQETYLNVRGDEQLLVSCKKSMASLFTDRAIVYRIEQGFDHFDVALSVGVQKMIRSDLASAGVIFSLDTESGFKEVVLIESSWGLGEAIVKGLVIPDEFMVFKPTLAQNFKPIIKKQLGTKTAKIIYANSDTKTVPVPRAEQEQFSLTDDEILELARITVIIEDHYSALKNKWSPMDIEWAKDGIDGKIYVIQARPETVHAVKKETVLQQYVLKDGFQAHEKQLLLTGLSIGQQIVSGKVRIIEDVRDSGQVQEGDIIVTGMTDPDWVPVMKKAAGIVTDRGGRTCHAAIVSRELGITAIVGTHDATKKIEDKQVVTLDCSRGNVGFIYEGTIPFVVQDIRLTEIPTIPVALMVNIADPDSAFQVSFLPTAGVGLARLEFIITYSIKIHPLALIHPDRIKDKKVLQEIEMSTAAYPNKADFFVDRLAQGISMIAAAFYPRTVIVRLSDFKSNEYRNLIGGIYFEPEEENPMLGFRGASRYCHERYKEAFALECAALKKVRDTMGLTNVRIMVPFVRTVKEAVGVLREMKNNGLEKGVNGLQVVMMSEVPSNVLLVDEFSKLFDGFSIGSNDLTQLTLGVDRDSELLADIFDERDEAVKKIMKLAIEGAHRNGRYIGICGQAPSDYPEIAQFVISCGIDSISLNPDSVLPFLMRYAKK
;
A
#
# COMPACT_ATOMS: atom_id res chain seq x y z
N LEU A 1 -16.09 -11.65 -22.25
CA LEU A 1 -15.15 -11.96 -23.36
C LEU A 1 -15.74 -11.58 -24.71
N GLY A 2 -16.90 -12.10 -25.13
CA GLY A 2 -17.50 -11.80 -26.45
C GLY A 2 -17.67 -10.31 -26.72
N GLN A 3 -18.07 -9.52 -25.72
CA GLN A 3 -18.19 -8.06 -25.82
C GLN A 3 -16.81 -7.39 -25.97
N MET A 4 -15.80 -7.84 -25.24
CA MET A 4 -14.43 -7.34 -25.39
C MET A 4 -13.87 -7.68 -26.77
N ILE A 5 -14.07 -8.89 -27.27
CA ILE A 5 -13.64 -9.29 -28.63
C ILE A 5 -14.27 -8.36 -29.68
N SER A 6 -15.60 -8.15 -29.61
CA SER A 6 -16.31 -7.36 -30.60
C SER A 6 -16.02 -5.86 -30.55
N GLN A 7 -15.67 -5.30 -29.41
CA GLN A 7 -15.60 -3.85 -29.20
C GLN A 7 -14.19 -3.34 -28.86
N LEU A 8 -13.33 -4.16 -28.25
CA LEU A 8 -12.00 -3.73 -27.79
C LEU A 8 -10.82 -4.29 -28.61
N HIS A 9 -11.05 -5.32 -29.42
CA HIS A 9 -9.99 -5.85 -30.30
C HIS A 9 -9.40 -4.77 -31.23
N ALA A 10 -10.26 -3.89 -31.77
CA ALA A 10 -9.85 -2.76 -32.60
C ALA A 10 -8.99 -1.72 -31.86
N GLN A 11 -9.02 -1.72 -30.52
CA GLN A 11 -8.21 -0.86 -29.66
C GLN A 11 -6.90 -1.51 -29.22
N GLY A 12 -6.55 -2.67 -29.83
CA GLY A 12 -5.30 -3.38 -29.59
C GLY A 12 -5.32 -4.37 -28.42
N ILE A 13 -6.47 -4.61 -27.78
CA ILE A 13 -6.61 -5.61 -26.72
C ILE A 13 -6.69 -6.99 -27.34
N ARG A 14 -5.73 -7.86 -26.99
CA ARG A 14 -5.69 -9.23 -27.46
C ARG A 14 -6.43 -10.14 -26.48
N ILE A 15 -7.35 -10.92 -27.01
CA ILE A 15 -8.16 -11.88 -26.26
C ILE A 15 -8.02 -13.21 -27.02
N PRO A 16 -7.77 -14.33 -26.34
CA PRO A 16 -7.73 -15.63 -27.01
C PRO A 16 -9.09 -15.96 -27.62
N ASP A 17 -9.09 -16.48 -28.83
CA ASP A 17 -10.30 -16.94 -29.52
C ASP A 17 -10.91 -18.15 -28.82
N GLY A 18 -12.17 -18.39 -29.10
CA GLY A 18 -12.91 -19.49 -28.50
C GLY A 18 -14.39 -19.48 -28.88
N PHE A 19 -15.14 -20.40 -28.34
CA PHE A 19 -16.57 -20.50 -28.50
C PHE A 19 -17.27 -20.78 -27.17
N ALA A 20 -18.59 -20.65 -27.12
CA ALA A 20 -19.37 -20.90 -25.91
C ALA A 20 -20.48 -21.93 -26.18
N VAL A 21 -20.54 -22.92 -25.32
CA VAL A 21 -21.71 -23.80 -25.18
C VAL A 21 -22.72 -23.05 -24.29
N THR A 22 -23.88 -22.73 -24.83
CA THR A 22 -24.83 -21.79 -24.21
C THR A 22 -25.58 -22.41 -23.01
N ALA A 23 -26.19 -21.57 -22.16
CA ALA A 23 -27.04 -21.99 -21.09
C ALA A 23 -28.28 -22.84 -21.60
N ALA A 24 -28.74 -22.58 -22.82
CA ALA A 24 -29.77 -23.40 -23.46
C ALA A 24 -29.32 -24.85 -23.69
N ALA A 25 -28.03 -25.02 -24.08
CA ALA A 25 -27.43 -26.35 -24.25
C ALA A 25 -27.33 -27.11 -22.89
N TYR A 26 -27.09 -26.41 -21.78
CA TYR A 26 -27.10 -26.98 -20.45
C TYR A 26 -28.50 -27.55 -20.11
N TRP A 27 -29.56 -26.78 -20.33
CA TRP A 27 -30.93 -27.27 -20.10
C TRP A 27 -31.29 -28.44 -21.04
N TYR A 28 -30.90 -28.34 -22.32
CA TYR A 28 -31.09 -29.42 -23.29
C TYR A 28 -30.41 -30.71 -22.85
N TYR A 29 -29.18 -30.63 -22.31
CA TYR A 29 -28.46 -31.77 -21.76
C TYR A 29 -29.21 -32.40 -20.57
N LEU A 30 -29.72 -31.59 -19.64
CA LEU A 30 -30.49 -32.08 -18.49
C LEU A 30 -31.80 -32.73 -18.88
N GLU A 31 -32.53 -32.16 -19.83
CA GLU A 31 -33.80 -32.66 -20.33
C GLU A 31 -33.62 -33.99 -21.09
N HIS A 32 -32.63 -34.08 -21.96
CA HIS A 32 -32.31 -35.29 -22.74
C HIS A 32 -32.06 -36.51 -21.83
N ASN A 33 -31.39 -36.30 -20.71
CA ASN A 33 -31.06 -37.34 -19.74
C ASN A 33 -32.12 -37.49 -18.64
N HIS A 34 -33.19 -36.73 -18.65
CA HIS A 34 -34.26 -36.72 -17.61
C HIS A 34 -33.71 -36.44 -16.19
N PHE A 35 -32.63 -35.66 -16.05
CA PHE A 35 -31.93 -35.46 -14.78
C PHE A 35 -32.66 -34.58 -13.77
N ILE A 36 -33.44 -33.58 -14.22
CA ILE A 36 -34.05 -32.56 -13.36
C ILE A 36 -34.84 -33.16 -12.18
N LYS A 37 -35.65 -34.18 -12.43
CA LYS A 37 -36.42 -34.84 -11.36
C LYS A 37 -35.51 -35.55 -10.35
N THR A 38 -34.52 -36.27 -10.83
CA THR A 38 -33.58 -37.03 -9.98
C THR A 38 -32.72 -36.06 -9.15
N MET A 39 -32.23 -35.01 -9.75
CA MET A 39 -31.43 -33.96 -9.06
C MET A 39 -32.25 -33.29 -7.96
N ARG A 40 -33.53 -32.95 -8.20
CA ARG A 40 -34.42 -32.42 -7.15
C ARG A 40 -34.61 -33.41 -6.01
N GLN A 41 -34.73 -34.71 -6.28
CA GLN A 41 -34.84 -35.74 -5.24
C GLN A 41 -33.55 -35.85 -4.41
N ILE A 42 -32.37 -35.74 -5.04
CA ILE A 42 -31.09 -35.78 -4.34
C ILE A 42 -30.93 -34.49 -3.50
N MET A 43 -31.22 -33.29 -4.05
CA MET A 43 -31.15 -32.03 -3.31
C MET A 43 -32.08 -31.99 -2.09
N ASN A 44 -33.28 -32.57 -2.18
CA ASN A 44 -34.21 -32.62 -1.06
C ASN A 44 -33.71 -33.47 0.14
N GLN A 45 -32.62 -34.26 -0.03
CA GLN A 45 -31.97 -34.95 1.08
C GLN A 45 -31.13 -33.99 1.94
N LEU A 46 -30.74 -32.82 1.41
CA LEU A 46 -29.96 -31.83 2.11
C LEU A 46 -30.86 -31.06 3.09
N SER A 47 -31.09 -31.64 4.26
CA SER A 47 -31.89 -31.02 5.33
C SER A 47 -31.15 -29.92 6.10
N ASP A 48 -29.83 -30.02 6.14
CA ASP A 48 -28.94 -29.05 6.78
C ASP A 48 -27.65 -28.90 5.96
N TYR A 49 -27.44 -27.73 5.39
CA TYR A 49 -26.24 -27.42 4.58
C TYR A 49 -24.98 -27.17 5.42
N THR A 50 -25.13 -27.05 6.75
CA THR A 50 -23.99 -26.97 7.69
C THR A 50 -23.42 -28.35 8.01
N ASP A 51 -24.16 -29.43 7.77
CA ASP A 51 -23.63 -30.80 7.81
C ASP A 51 -22.74 -31.05 6.58
N ILE A 52 -21.44 -30.88 6.78
CA ILE A 52 -20.43 -31.05 5.72
C ILE A 52 -20.44 -32.44 5.09
N ALA A 53 -20.75 -33.50 5.85
CA ALA A 53 -20.76 -34.84 5.33
C ALA A 53 -21.96 -35.08 4.39
N LEU A 54 -23.13 -34.59 4.78
CA LEU A 54 -24.34 -34.63 3.98
C LEU A 54 -24.22 -33.77 2.72
N LEU A 55 -23.69 -32.55 2.85
CA LEU A 55 -23.44 -31.64 1.73
C LEU A 55 -22.51 -32.28 0.69
N LYS A 56 -21.38 -32.85 1.13
CA LYS A 56 -20.44 -33.57 0.25
C LYS A 56 -21.09 -34.75 -0.46
N LYS A 57 -21.91 -35.52 0.23
CA LYS A 57 -22.64 -36.67 -0.34
C LYS A 57 -23.58 -36.19 -1.44
N VAL A 58 -24.48 -35.25 -1.14
CA VAL A 58 -25.48 -34.72 -2.07
C VAL A 58 -24.80 -34.05 -3.28
N GLY A 59 -23.81 -33.22 -3.06
CA GLY A 59 -23.03 -32.58 -4.13
C GLY A 59 -22.32 -33.59 -5.03
N HIS A 60 -21.72 -34.64 -4.45
CA HIS A 60 -21.04 -35.69 -5.21
C HIS A 60 -22.01 -36.51 -6.05
N GLU A 61 -23.15 -36.92 -5.50
CA GLU A 61 -24.17 -37.69 -6.22
C GLU A 61 -24.68 -36.94 -7.46
N ILE A 62 -24.94 -35.62 -7.35
CA ILE A 62 -25.40 -34.82 -8.49
C ILE A 62 -24.26 -34.64 -9.52
N ARG A 63 -23.05 -34.35 -9.07
CA ARG A 63 -21.91 -34.21 -9.99
C ARG A 63 -21.61 -35.48 -10.76
N SER A 64 -21.66 -36.64 -10.11
CA SER A 64 -21.51 -37.94 -10.74
C SER A 64 -22.59 -38.20 -11.80
N LEU A 65 -23.85 -37.93 -11.44
CA LEU A 65 -25.00 -38.08 -12.36
C LEU A 65 -24.77 -37.23 -13.64
N LEU A 66 -24.29 -35.96 -13.48
CA LEU A 66 -24.03 -35.07 -14.60
C LEU A 66 -22.82 -35.48 -15.45
N VAL A 67 -21.75 -36.00 -14.86
CA VAL A 67 -20.55 -36.43 -15.59
C VAL A 67 -20.80 -37.75 -16.34
N ASP A 68 -21.59 -38.67 -15.76
CA ASP A 68 -21.88 -39.99 -16.35
C ASP A 68 -22.97 -39.91 -17.43
N GLY A 69 -23.73 -38.80 -17.50
CA GLY A 69 -24.79 -38.61 -18.49
C GLY A 69 -24.32 -38.66 -19.93
N ASN A 70 -25.25 -38.99 -20.84
CA ASN A 70 -25.00 -39.05 -22.27
C ASN A 70 -25.13 -37.68 -22.91
N MET A 71 -24.05 -37.19 -23.56
CA MET A 71 -24.12 -35.95 -24.35
C MET A 71 -25.03 -36.21 -25.56
N PRO A 72 -26.07 -35.38 -25.82
CA PRO A 72 -26.86 -35.51 -27.05
C PRO A 72 -25.96 -35.48 -28.29
N ALA A 73 -26.22 -36.37 -29.25
CA ALA A 73 -25.32 -36.58 -30.39
C ALA A 73 -25.16 -35.32 -31.25
N ASP A 74 -26.24 -34.58 -31.47
CA ASP A 74 -26.25 -33.33 -32.21
C ASP A 74 -25.45 -32.22 -31.47
N LEU A 75 -25.62 -32.09 -30.16
CA LEU A 75 -24.85 -31.16 -29.34
C LEU A 75 -23.35 -31.52 -29.34
N ALA A 76 -23.00 -32.79 -29.21
CA ALA A 76 -21.62 -33.25 -29.28
C ALA A 76 -20.99 -32.92 -30.62
N GLN A 77 -21.72 -33.13 -31.74
CA GLN A 77 -21.21 -32.77 -33.08
C GLN A 77 -20.95 -31.27 -33.24
N GLU A 78 -21.86 -30.43 -32.76
CA GLU A 78 -21.67 -28.98 -32.87
C GLU A 78 -20.49 -28.49 -31.99
N ILE A 79 -20.31 -29.05 -30.78
CA ILE A 79 -19.15 -28.71 -29.94
C ILE A 79 -17.82 -29.11 -30.62
N VAL A 80 -17.76 -30.35 -31.13
CA VAL A 80 -16.56 -30.88 -31.79
C VAL A 80 -16.25 -30.10 -33.10
N LYS A 81 -17.29 -29.76 -33.86
CA LYS A 81 -17.15 -28.94 -35.07
C LYS A 81 -16.53 -27.56 -34.73
N ALA A 82 -17.08 -26.86 -33.76
CA ALA A 82 -16.55 -25.57 -33.31
C ALA A 82 -15.08 -25.68 -32.82
N TYR A 83 -14.75 -26.77 -32.14
CA TYR A 83 -13.37 -27.04 -31.72
C TYR A 83 -12.41 -27.28 -32.88
N HIS A 84 -12.86 -28.00 -33.92
CA HIS A 84 -12.04 -28.23 -35.11
C HIS A 84 -11.85 -26.93 -35.91
N GLU A 85 -12.89 -26.08 -36.01
CA GLU A 85 -12.80 -24.75 -36.60
C GLU A 85 -11.75 -23.89 -35.87
N LEU A 86 -11.83 -23.80 -34.53
CA LEU A 86 -10.85 -23.14 -33.70
C LEU A 86 -9.42 -23.71 -33.90
N SER A 87 -9.30 -25.03 -33.95
CA SER A 87 -8.00 -25.68 -34.16
C SER A 87 -7.37 -25.33 -35.53
N GLN A 88 -8.20 -25.21 -36.57
CA GLN A 88 -7.74 -24.80 -37.92
C GLN A 88 -7.26 -23.34 -37.94
N GLU A 89 -7.94 -22.43 -37.23
CA GLU A 89 -7.50 -21.03 -37.11
C GLU A 89 -6.06 -20.93 -36.55
N TYR A 90 -5.78 -21.78 -35.52
CA TYR A 90 -4.43 -21.88 -34.95
C TYR A 90 -3.48 -22.84 -35.68
N LYS A 91 -3.87 -23.35 -36.83
CA LYS A 91 -3.08 -24.28 -37.64
C LYS A 91 -2.61 -25.52 -36.88
N GLN A 92 -3.45 -26.04 -35.98
CA GLN A 92 -3.19 -27.23 -35.19
C GLN A 92 -4.24 -28.31 -35.49
N THR A 93 -3.86 -29.57 -35.34
CA THR A 93 -4.81 -30.69 -35.49
C THR A 93 -5.79 -30.75 -34.31
N ALA A 94 -5.31 -30.46 -33.10
CA ALA A 94 -6.08 -30.37 -31.87
C ALA A 94 -5.42 -29.32 -30.98
N CYS A 95 -5.97 -28.11 -30.96
CA CYS A 95 -5.42 -27.03 -30.11
C CYS A 95 -5.72 -27.27 -28.64
N ASP A 96 -4.83 -26.76 -27.77
CA ASP A 96 -5.02 -26.76 -26.35
C ASP A 96 -6.03 -25.68 -25.96
N VAL A 97 -7.02 -26.03 -25.15
CA VAL A 97 -8.08 -25.11 -24.71
C VAL A 97 -8.28 -25.16 -23.19
N ALA A 98 -8.75 -24.04 -22.67
CA ALA A 98 -9.33 -23.96 -21.34
C ALA A 98 -10.84 -24.11 -21.45
N VAL A 99 -11.44 -24.96 -20.62
CA VAL A 99 -12.89 -25.13 -20.52
C VAL A 99 -13.33 -24.48 -19.20
N ARG A 100 -14.08 -23.39 -19.32
CA ARG A 100 -14.44 -22.51 -18.20
C ARG A 100 -15.95 -22.44 -18.03
N SER A 101 -16.40 -22.47 -16.80
CA SER A 101 -17.80 -22.21 -16.45
C SER A 101 -18.13 -20.72 -16.49
N SER A 102 -19.38 -20.40 -16.80
CA SER A 102 -19.97 -19.06 -16.63
C SER A 102 -21.46 -19.23 -16.27
N ALA A 103 -21.80 -18.98 -15.02
CA ALA A 103 -23.17 -19.13 -14.54
C ALA A 103 -24.02 -17.90 -14.88
N THR A 104 -25.32 -18.10 -15.12
CA THR A 104 -26.26 -17.00 -15.38
C THR A 104 -26.46 -16.06 -14.18
N ALA A 105 -26.05 -16.48 -12.98
CA ALA A 105 -26.11 -15.72 -11.73
C ALA A 105 -24.71 -15.26 -11.25
N GLU A 106 -23.67 -15.30 -12.07
CA GLU A 106 -22.28 -15.09 -11.65
C GLU A 106 -21.98 -13.63 -11.28
N ASP A 107 -22.53 -12.66 -12.01
CA ASP A 107 -22.21 -11.23 -11.89
C ASP A 107 -23.45 -10.40 -11.52
N LEU A 108 -24.10 -10.72 -10.41
CA LEU A 108 -25.19 -9.90 -9.90
C LEU A 108 -24.66 -8.70 -9.09
N PRO A 109 -25.34 -7.54 -9.09
CA PRO A 109 -24.89 -6.34 -8.39
C PRO A 109 -24.66 -6.50 -6.88
N THR A 110 -25.27 -7.52 -6.28
CA THR A 110 -25.27 -7.79 -4.83
C THR A 110 -24.58 -9.09 -4.44
N ALA A 111 -24.14 -9.91 -5.42
CA ALA A 111 -23.64 -11.24 -5.15
C ALA A 111 -22.61 -11.66 -6.21
N SER A 112 -21.42 -12.08 -5.79
CA SER A 112 -20.36 -12.59 -6.67
C SER A 112 -20.22 -14.12 -6.53
N PHE A 113 -20.37 -14.84 -7.64
CA PHE A 113 -20.14 -16.29 -7.74
C PHE A 113 -18.67 -16.64 -8.00
N ALA A 114 -17.77 -15.65 -7.90
CA ALA A 114 -16.37 -15.78 -8.18
C ALA A 114 -15.69 -16.91 -7.40
N GLY A 115 -14.92 -17.75 -8.07
CA GLY A 115 -14.19 -18.85 -7.44
C GLY A 115 -15.03 -20.03 -6.98
N GLN A 116 -16.35 -20.05 -7.25
CA GLN A 116 -17.23 -21.13 -6.83
C GLN A 116 -17.25 -22.33 -7.80
N GLN A 117 -16.73 -22.15 -9.01
CA GLN A 117 -16.80 -23.14 -10.09
C GLN A 117 -15.39 -23.54 -10.55
N GLU A 118 -15.30 -24.55 -11.43
CA GLU A 118 -14.05 -25.16 -11.86
C GLU A 118 -13.68 -24.77 -13.29
N THR A 119 -12.38 -24.62 -13.53
CA THR A 119 -11.79 -24.44 -14.86
C THR A 119 -10.87 -25.61 -15.18
N TYR A 120 -11.00 -26.18 -16.37
CA TYR A 120 -10.16 -27.28 -16.85
C TYR A 120 -9.17 -26.75 -17.86
N LEU A 121 -7.87 -26.86 -17.56
CA LEU A 121 -6.78 -26.32 -18.39
C LEU A 121 -6.12 -27.42 -19.23
N ASN A 122 -5.50 -27.03 -20.35
CA ASN A 122 -4.75 -27.90 -21.25
C ASN A 122 -5.56 -29.08 -21.79
N VAL A 123 -6.86 -28.86 -22.07
CA VAL A 123 -7.76 -29.85 -22.64
C VAL A 123 -7.44 -29.99 -24.14
N ARG A 124 -7.32 -31.24 -24.65
CA ARG A 124 -6.99 -31.52 -26.04
C ARG A 124 -7.77 -32.71 -26.59
N GLY A 125 -8.29 -32.55 -27.80
CA GLY A 125 -9.01 -33.60 -28.54
C GLY A 125 -10.48 -33.70 -28.11
N ASP A 126 -11.27 -34.32 -28.99
CA ASP A 126 -12.74 -34.33 -28.95
C ASP A 126 -13.30 -34.98 -27.69
N GLU A 127 -12.78 -36.14 -27.31
CA GLU A 127 -13.24 -36.88 -26.13
C GLU A 127 -13.00 -36.11 -24.84
N GLN A 128 -11.78 -35.62 -24.66
CA GLN A 128 -11.43 -34.86 -23.46
C GLN A 128 -12.21 -33.55 -23.36
N LEU A 129 -12.46 -32.88 -24.49
CA LEU A 129 -13.28 -31.68 -24.57
C LEU A 129 -14.71 -31.95 -24.08
N LEU A 130 -15.38 -32.98 -24.61
CA LEU A 130 -16.75 -33.33 -24.25
C LEU A 130 -16.86 -33.72 -22.77
N VAL A 131 -15.88 -34.46 -22.24
CA VAL A 131 -15.83 -34.80 -20.79
C VAL A 131 -15.61 -33.51 -19.97
N SER A 132 -14.76 -32.61 -20.37
CA SER A 132 -14.52 -31.34 -19.65
C SER A 132 -15.73 -30.42 -19.68
N CYS A 133 -16.51 -30.41 -20.77
CA CYS A 133 -17.78 -29.68 -20.83
C CYS A 133 -18.80 -30.26 -19.82
N LYS A 134 -18.94 -31.59 -19.71
CA LYS A 134 -19.81 -32.20 -18.70
C LYS A 134 -19.34 -31.89 -17.28
N LYS A 135 -18.05 -32.00 -17.02
CA LYS A 135 -17.45 -31.61 -15.71
C LYS A 135 -17.69 -30.16 -15.36
N SER A 136 -17.54 -29.24 -16.35
CA SER A 136 -17.85 -27.83 -16.16
C SER A 136 -19.33 -27.62 -15.80
N MET A 137 -20.24 -28.27 -16.50
CA MET A 137 -21.68 -28.24 -16.15
C MET A 137 -21.95 -28.79 -14.72
N ALA A 138 -21.24 -29.85 -14.34
CA ALA A 138 -21.37 -30.45 -13.00
C ALA A 138 -20.81 -29.52 -11.89
N SER A 139 -19.88 -28.62 -12.20
CA SER A 139 -19.28 -27.70 -11.22
C SER A 139 -20.30 -26.74 -10.59
N LEU A 140 -21.46 -26.55 -11.21
CA LEU A 140 -22.57 -25.80 -10.63
C LEU A 140 -23.06 -26.43 -9.31
N PHE A 141 -22.77 -27.73 -9.05
CA PHE A 141 -23.11 -28.45 -7.84
C PHE A 141 -21.89 -28.83 -6.99
N THR A 142 -20.83 -28.01 -7.04
CA THR A 142 -19.80 -28.08 -6.00
C THR A 142 -20.36 -27.68 -4.65
N ASP A 143 -19.80 -28.21 -3.57
CA ASP A 143 -20.27 -27.96 -2.21
C ASP A 143 -20.41 -26.48 -1.91
N ARG A 144 -19.40 -25.69 -2.27
CA ARG A 144 -19.39 -24.23 -2.13
C ARG A 144 -20.46 -23.53 -2.99
N ALA A 145 -20.70 -24.01 -4.21
CA ALA A 145 -21.70 -23.41 -5.09
C ALA A 145 -23.14 -23.71 -4.59
N ILE A 146 -23.37 -24.86 -3.96
CA ILE A 146 -24.64 -25.21 -3.30
C ILE A 146 -24.88 -24.28 -2.10
N VAL A 147 -23.90 -24.15 -1.19
CA VAL A 147 -23.99 -23.27 -0.01
C VAL A 147 -24.26 -21.83 -0.42
N TYR A 148 -23.48 -21.33 -1.36
CA TYR A 148 -23.64 -19.96 -1.85
C TYR A 148 -25.08 -19.68 -2.34
N ARG A 149 -25.67 -20.56 -3.16
CA ARG A 149 -27.06 -20.36 -3.63
C ARG A 149 -28.05 -20.36 -2.50
N ILE A 150 -27.87 -21.22 -1.49
CA ILE A 150 -28.75 -21.27 -0.31
C ILE A 150 -28.66 -19.93 0.46
N GLU A 151 -27.46 -19.45 0.73
CA GLU A 151 -27.23 -18.20 1.46
C GLU A 151 -27.77 -16.97 0.73
N GLN A 152 -27.72 -16.98 -0.61
CA GLN A 152 -28.25 -15.90 -1.43
C GLN A 152 -29.76 -16.08 -1.76
N GLY A 153 -30.39 -17.19 -1.36
CA GLY A 153 -31.81 -17.44 -1.61
C GLY A 153 -32.14 -17.79 -3.07
N PHE A 154 -31.17 -18.30 -3.86
CA PHE A 154 -31.43 -18.75 -5.25
C PHE A 154 -31.93 -20.18 -5.31
N ASP A 155 -32.95 -20.44 -6.11
CA ASP A 155 -33.31 -21.82 -6.45
C ASP A 155 -32.18 -22.48 -7.25
N HIS A 156 -31.80 -23.68 -6.85
CA HIS A 156 -30.73 -24.44 -7.50
C HIS A 156 -31.00 -24.75 -8.97
N PHE A 157 -32.26 -24.75 -9.38
CA PHE A 157 -32.72 -25.09 -10.72
C PHE A 157 -33.19 -23.91 -11.55
N ASP A 158 -32.98 -22.66 -11.06
CA ASP A 158 -33.19 -21.45 -11.84
C ASP A 158 -31.85 -20.89 -12.41
N VAL A 159 -30.72 -21.45 -11.92
CA VAL A 159 -29.37 -21.05 -12.37
C VAL A 159 -28.90 -22.04 -13.43
N ALA A 160 -28.56 -21.51 -14.61
CA ALA A 160 -27.96 -22.26 -15.70
C ALA A 160 -26.45 -21.93 -15.84
N LEU A 161 -25.77 -22.77 -16.60
CA LEU A 161 -24.35 -22.59 -16.85
C LEU A 161 -24.06 -22.55 -18.36
N SER A 162 -23.27 -21.58 -18.79
CA SER A 162 -22.62 -21.58 -20.09
C SER A 162 -21.19 -22.12 -19.93
N VAL A 163 -20.68 -22.85 -20.94
CA VAL A 163 -19.31 -23.36 -20.92
C VAL A 163 -18.49 -22.64 -21.99
N GLY A 164 -17.54 -21.83 -21.55
CA GLY A 164 -16.56 -21.16 -22.45
C GLY A 164 -15.42 -22.13 -22.78
N VAL A 165 -15.16 -22.32 -24.08
CA VAL A 165 -14.00 -23.06 -24.59
C VAL A 165 -13.08 -22.05 -25.24
N GLN A 166 -11.93 -21.80 -24.65
CA GLN A 166 -11.01 -20.73 -25.01
C GLN A 166 -9.62 -21.29 -25.32
N LYS A 167 -8.98 -20.83 -26.40
CA LYS A 167 -7.59 -21.20 -26.70
C LYS A 167 -6.69 -20.87 -25.51
N MET A 168 -5.87 -21.82 -25.10
CA MET A 168 -4.87 -21.63 -24.05
C MET A 168 -3.74 -20.73 -24.51
N ILE A 169 -3.35 -19.79 -23.66
CA ILE A 169 -2.13 -18.99 -23.82
C ILE A 169 -0.99 -19.71 -23.10
N ARG A 170 0.16 -19.84 -23.77
CA ARG A 170 1.31 -20.60 -23.30
C ARG A 170 2.12 -19.83 -22.22
N SER A 171 1.43 -19.35 -21.18
CA SER A 171 2.07 -18.70 -20.04
C SER A 171 2.88 -19.66 -19.17
N ASP A 172 2.68 -20.97 -19.32
CA ASP A 172 3.56 -21.99 -18.74
C ASP A 172 5.03 -21.82 -19.14
N LEU A 173 5.30 -21.17 -20.29
CA LEU A 173 6.62 -20.79 -20.79
C LEU A 173 7.01 -19.34 -20.49
N ALA A 174 6.14 -18.56 -19.88
CA ALA A 174 6.32 -17.14 -19.58
C ALA A 174 5.72 -16.79 -18.22
N SER A 175 4.80 -15.81 -18.16
CA SER A 175 4.17 -15.32 -16.93
C SER A 175 2.67 -15.07 -17.12
N ALA A 176 1.95 -15.06 -16.02
CA ALA A 176 0.53 -14.71 -15.96
C ALA A 176 0.20 -14.04 -14.62
N GLY A 177 -0.99 -13.47 -14.52
CA GLY A 177 -1.38 -12.81 -13.30
C GLY A 177 -2.77 -12.22 -13.29
N VAL A 178 -2.99 -11.36 -12.29
CA VAL A 178 -4.24 -10.60 -12.10
C VAL A 178 -3.95 -9.11 -12.06
N ILE A 179 -4.95 -8.33 -12.40
CA ILE A 179 -4.87 -6.86 -12.38
C ILE A 179 -6.15 -6.30 -11.78
N PHE A 180 -5.99 -5.31 -10.92
CA PHE A 180 -7.08 -4.49 -10.42
C PHE A 180 -6.93 -3.06 -10.90
N SER A 181 -8.02 -2.45 -11.33
CA SER A 181 -8.00 -1.06 -11.77
C SER A 181 -8.12 -0.06 -10.60
N LEU A 182 -7.79 -0.48 -9.40
CA LEU A 182 -7.73 0.30 -8.17
C LEU A 182 -6.75 -0.36 -7.18
N ASP A 183 -6.42 0.34 -6.08
CA ASP A 183 -5.78 -0.30 -4.94
C ASP A 183 -6.81 -1.08 -4.11
N THR A 184 -6.62 -2.39 -3.97
CA THR A 184 -7.58 -3.30 -3.32
C THR A 184 -7.67 -3.11 -1.81
N GLU A 185 -6.67 -2.48 -1.18
CA GLU A 185 -6.67 -2.24 0.27
C GLU A 185 -7.42 -0.94 0.63
N SER A 186 -7.08 0.16 -0.03
CA SER A 186 -7.66 1.48 0.26
C SER A 186 -8.90 1.82 -0.59
N GLY A 187 -9.04 1.19 -1.75
CA GLY A 187 -10.00 1.58 -2.78
C GLY A 187 -9.58 2.81 -3.59
N PHE A 188 -8.29 3.19 -3.54
CA PHE A 188 -7.78 4.33 -4.30
C PHE A 188 -7.85 4.06 -5.80
N LYS A 189 -8.62 4.88 -6.52
CA LYS A 189 -9.04 4.63 -7.91
C LYS A 189 -8.02 5.01 -8.99
N GLU A 190 -7.03 5.86 -8.66
CA GLU A 190 -6.12 6.43 -9.65
C GLU A 190 -4.88 5.55 -9.92
N VAL A 191 -4.91 4.27 -9.52
CA VAL A 191 -3.83 3.31 -9.78
C VAL A 191 -4.35 2.04 -10.46
N VAL A 192 -3.42 1.36 -11.14
CA VAL A 192 -3.57 -0.02 -11.58
C VAL A 192 -2.63 -0.87 -10.75
N LEU A 193 -3.16 -1.87 -10.05
CA LEU A 193 -2.42 -2.88 -9.29
C LEU A 193 -2.26 -4.13 -10.17
N ILE A 194 -1.02 -4.57 -10.38
CA ILE A 194 -0.69 -5.73 -11.24
C ILE A 194 0.06 -6.75 -10.38
N GLU A 195 -0.45 -7.97 -10.32
CA GLU A 195 0.26 -9.11 -9.77
C GLU A 195 0.71 -10.04 -10.89
N SER A 196 1.92 -10.60 -10.76
CA SER A 196 2.54 -11.44 -11.78
C SER A 196 3.39 -12.55 -11.20
N SER A 197 3.32 -13.75 -11.80
CA SER A 197 4.21 -14.87 -11.47
C SER A 197 4.56 -15.67 -12.72
N TRP A 198 5.60 -16.47 -12.62
CA TRP A 198 5.97 -17.42 -13.65
C TRP A 198 4.94 -18.54 -13.79
N GLY A 199 4.69 -18.98 -15.01
CA GLY A 199 3.79 -20.09 -15.29
C GLY A 199 2.32 -19.70 -15.47
N LEU A 200 1.42 -20.64 -15.28
CA LEU A 200 -0.02 -20.44 -15.41
C LEU A 200 -0.58 -19.61 -14.24
N GLY A 201 -1.51 -18.71 -14.53
CA GLY A 201 -2.13 -17.80 -13.54
C GLY A 201 -2.85 -18.49 -12.38
N GLU A 202 -3.19 -19.75 -12.55
CA GLU A 202 -3.79 -20.58 -11.50
C GLU A 202 -2.97 -20.63 -10.20
N ALA A 203 -1.62 -20.48 -10.29
CA ALA A 203 -0.75 -20.44 -9.12
C ALA A 203 -1.02 -19.21 -8.21
N ILE A 204 -1.36 -18.06 -8.79
CA ILE A 204 -1.73 -16.84 -8.07
C ILE A 204 -3.14 -16.97 -7.50
N VAL A 205 -4.11 -17.35 -8.35
CA VAL A 205 -5.53 -17.51 -7.94
C VAL A 205 -5.70 -18.49 -6.79
N LYS A 206 -4.90 -19.57 -6.76
CA LYS A 206 -4.90 -20.55 -5.67
C LYS A 206 -4.07 -20.14 -4.43
N GLY A 207 -3.39 -18.99 -4.46
CA GLY A 207 -2.54 -18.53 -3.36
C GLY A 207 -1.31 -19.42 -3.10
N LEU A 208 -0.83 -20.14 -4.11
CA LEU A 208 0.33 -21.05 -3.99
C LEU A 208 1.67 -20.30 -3.95
N VAL A 209 1.68 -19.06 -4.40
CA VAL A 209 2.88 -18.24 -4.54
C VAL A 209 2.64 -16.83 -4.04
N ILE A 210 3.71 -16.17 -3.61
CA ILE A 210 3.74 -14.72 -3.41
C ILE A 210 4.22 -14.11 -4.73
N PRO A 211 3.34 -13.42 -5.50
CA PRO A 211 3.66 -12.87 -6.80
C PRO A 211 4.53 -11.62 -6.71
N ASP A 212 5.08 -11.21 -7.85
CA ASP A 212 5.55 -9.83 -8.02
C ASP A 212 4.35 -8.88 -8.02
N GLU A 213 4.53 -7.70 -7.42
CA GLU A 213 3.49 -6.68 -7.35
C GLU A 213 3.99 -5.37 -7.96
N PHE A 214 3.16 -4.76 -8.79
CA PHE A 214 3.45 -3.49 -9.45
C PHE A 214 2.26 -2.55 -9.32
N MET A 215 2.53 -1.25 -9.14
CA MET A 215 1.50 -0.22 -9.22
C MET A 215 1.86 0.83 -10.26
N VAL A 216 0.88 1.20 -11.08
CA VAL A 216 1.02 2.23 -12.12
C VAL A 216 -0.02 3.32 -11.88
N PHE A 217 0.42 4.59 -11.88
CA PHE A 217 -0.45 5.73 -11.65
C PHE A 217 -1.11 6.20 -12.95
N LYS A 218 -2.44 6.12 -13.04
CA LYS A 218 -3.23 6.36 -14.25
C LYS A 218 -3.10 7.79 -14.79
N PRO A 219 -3.21 8.88 -13.98
CA PRO A 219 -3.24 10.24 -14.52
C PRO A 219 -2.01 10.63 -15.32
N THR A 220 -0.80 10.25 -14.90
CA THR A 220 0.42 10.57 -15.64
C THR A 220 0.75 9.54 -16.72
N LEU A 221 0.25 8.29 -16.59
CA LEU A 221 0.27 7.32 -17.68
C LEU A 221 -0.49 7.85 -18.92
N ALA A 222 -1.65 8.46 -18.72
CA ALA A 222 -2.43 9.11 -19.79
C ALA A 222 -1.68 10.27 -20.46
N GLN A 223 -0.69 10.86 -19.81
CA GLN A 223 0.19 11.90 -20.33
C GLN A 223 1.47 11.35 -20.97
N ASN A 224 1.56 10.04 -21.21
CA ASN A 224 2.70 9.32 -21.77
C ASN A 224 3.98 9.31 -20.90
N PHE A 225 3.88 9.54 -19.61
CA PHE A 225 4.95 9.25 -18.66
C PHE A 225 5.05 7.73 -18.36
N LYS A 226 6.07 7.33 -17.62
CA LYS A 226 6.29 5.95 -17.15
C LYS A 226 6.09 5.85 -15.63
N PRO A 227 4.86 6.01 -15.12
CA PRO A 227 4.60 6.14 -13.69
C PRO A 227 4.43 4.80 -12.98
N ILE A 228 5.45 3.95 -13.01
CA ILE A 228 5.51 2.75 -12.19
C ILE A 228 5.92 3.18 -10.78
N ILE A 229 4.93 3.34 -9.89
CA ILE A 229 5.11 3.90 -8.55
C ILE A 229 5.46 2.85 -7.49
N LYS A 230 5.29 1.57 -7.79
CA LYS A 230 5.69 0.45 -6.91
C LYS A 230 6.16 -0.74 -7.75
N LYS A 231 7.24 -1.39 -7.29
CA LYS A 231 7.74 -2.68 -7.80
C LYS A 231 8.20 -3.50 -6.61
N GLN A 232 7.53 -4.59 -6.34
CA GLN A 232 7.87 -5.50 -5.26
C GLN A 232 8.13 -6.89 -5.82
N LEU A 233 9.32 -7.41 -5.54
CA LEU A 233 9.69 -8.75 -5.96
C LEU A 233 9.04 -9.79 -5.04
N GLY A 234 8.27 -10.70 -5.63
CA GLY A 234 7.68 -11.84 -4.93
C GLY A 234 8.66 -13.00 -4.79
N THR A 235 8.39 -13.92 -3.91
CA THR A 235 9.25 -15.12 -3.72
C THR A 235 9.09 -16.14 -4.85
N LYS A 236 7.93 -16.23 -5.47
CA LYS A 236 7.62 -17.07 -6.65
C LYS A 236 8.24 -18.47 -6.61
N THR A 237 8.13 -19.15 -5.45
CA THR A 237 8.85 -20.43 -5.20
C THR A 237 8.40 -21.59 -6.08
N ALA A 238 7.19 -21.54 -6.64
CA ALA A 238 6.59 -22.55 -7.48
C ALA A 238 5.92 -21.95 -8.71
N LYS A 239 5.77 -22.75 -9.76
CA LYS A 239 4.97 -22.41 -10.95
C LYS A 239 4.19 -23.63 -11.43
N ILE A 240 3.04 -23.39 -12.05
CA ILE A 240 2.23 -24.43 -12.70
C ILE A 240 2.56 -24.43 -14.18
N ILE A 241 2.86 -25.61 -14.73
CA ILE A 241 3.19 -25.82 -16.13
C ILE A 241 2.36 -26.96 -16.73
N TYR A 242 2.37 -27.10 -18.04
CA TYR A 242 1.75 -28.23 -18.73
C TYR A 242 2.43 -29.55 -18.35
N ALA A 243 1.62 -30.60 -18.23
CA ALA A 243 2.05 -31.99 -18.03
C ALA A 243 1.12 -32.93 -18.82
N ASN A 244 1.57 -33.37 -20.02
CA ASN A 244 0.74 -34.18 -20.94
C ASN A 244 -0.61 -33.50 -21.26
N SER A 245 -1.69 -34.08 -20.79
CA SER A 245 -3.08 -33.56 -20.93
C SER A 245 -3.60 -32.88 -19.65
N ASP A 246 -2.72 -32.48 -18.75
CA ASP A 246 -3.06 -31.85 -17.45
C ASP A 246 -2.02 -30.78 -17.11
N THR A 247 -2.01 -30.32 -15.88
CA THR A 247 -1.02 -29.38 -15.34
C THR A 247 -0.28 -29.98 -14.16
N LYS A 248 0.91 -29.50 -13.86
CA LYS A 248 1.67 -29.87 -12.65
C LYS A 248 2.39 -28.66 -12.03
N THR A 249 2.52 -28.69 -10.73
CA THR A 249 3.33 -27.72 -9.99
C THR A 249 4.80 -28.15 -9.98
N VAL A 250 5.69 -27.21 -10.28
CA VAL A 250 7.14 -27.41 -10.24
C VAL A 250 7.81 -26.24 -9.51
N PRO A 251 8.98 -26.47 -8.86
CA PRO A 251 9.74 -25.39 -8.24
C PRO A 251 10.26 -24.42 -9.31
N VAL A 252 10.32 -23.13 -8.98
CA VAL A 252 10.96 -22.10 -9.81
C VAL A 252 12.45 -22.07 -9.52
N PRO A 253 13.34 -22.08 -10.54
CA PRO A 253 14.77 -21.92 -10.33
C PRO A 253 15.10 -20.60 -9.59
N ARG A 254 16.10 -20.61 -8.72
CA ARG A 254 16.47 -19.45 -7.91
C ARG A 254 16.76 -18.20 -8.77
N ALA A 255 17.43 -18.37 -9.89
CA ALA A 255 17.73 -17.27 -10.82
C ALA A 255 16.46 -16.60 -11.40
N GLU A 256 15.36 -17.36 -11.59
CA GLU A 256 14.06 -16.81 -12.00
C GLU A 256 13.31 -16.17 -10.82
N GLN A 257 13.47 -16.69 -9.58
CA GLN A 257 12.87 -16.09 -8.37
C GLN A 257 13.43 -14.70 -8.10
N GLU A 258 14.73 -14.50 -8.35
CA GLU A 258 15.47 -13.26 -8.13
C GLU A 258 15.25 -12.19 -9.24
N GLN A 259 14.37 -12.47 -10.21
CA GLN A 259 14.03 -11.55 -11.31
C GLN A 259 12.54 -11.21 -11.29
N PHE A 260 12.19 -10.01 -11.75
CA PHE A 260 10.80 -9.68 -12.02
C PHE A 260 10.28 -10.49 -13.21
N SER A 261 9.06 -10.97 -13.11
CA SER A 261 8.38 -11.74 -14.16
C SER A 261 7.85 -10.90 -15.31
N LEU A 262 7.91 -9.56 -15.18
CA LEU A 262 7.55 -8.57 -16.20
C LEU A 262 8.64 -7.51 -16.35
N THR A 263 8.80 -7.01 -17.57
CA THR A 263 9.57 -5.81 -17.89
C THR A 263 8.75 -4.54 -17.63
N ASP A 264 9.40 -3.38 -17.49
CA ASP A 264 8.72 -2.09 -17.31
C ASP A 264 7.76 -1.75 -18.46
N ASP A 265 8.11 -2.08 -19.70
CA ASP A 265 7.26 -1.81 -20.86
C ASP A 265 6.00 -2.72 -20.85
N GLU A 266 6.11 -3.97 -20.41
CA GLU A 266 4.98 -4.90 -20.23
C GLU A 266 4.05 -4.46 -19.09
N ILE A 267 4.60 -3.96 -17.99
CA ILE A 267 3.83 -3.38 -16.89
C ILE A 267 3.00 -2.20 -17.40
N LEU A 268 3.61 -1.30 -18.18
CA LEU A 268 2.93 -0.15 -18.75
C LEU A 268 1.90 -0.55 -19.83
N GLU A 269 2.17 -1.60 -20.62
CA GLU A 269 1.19 -2.15 -21.57
C GLU A 269 -0.05 -2.68 -20.83
N LEU A 270 0.14 -3.51 -19.81
CA LEU A 270 -0.93 -4.03 -18.96
C LEU A 270 -1.75 -2.92 -18.31
N ALA A 271 -1.09 -1.89 -17.80
CA ALA A 271 -1.79 -0.75 -17.21
C ALA A 271 -2.65 0.01 -18.23
N ARG A 272 -2.17 0.23 -19.47
CA ARG A 272 -2.95 0.85 -20.54
C ARG A 272 -4.16 0.00 -20.94
N ILE A 273 -3.96 -1.32 -21.11
CA ILE A 273 -5.04 -2.27 -21.38
C ILE A 273 -6.12 -2.16 -20.29
N THR A 274 -5.71 -2.11 -19.03
CA THR A 274 -6.63 -2.04 -17.88
C THR A 274 -7.46 -0.75 -17.90
N VAL A 275 -6.84 0.40 -18.17
CA VAL A 275 -7.54 1.68 -18.27
C VAL A 275 -8.57 1.66 -19.41
N ILE A 276 -8.21 1.12 -20.58
CA ILE A 276 -9.14 1.00 -21.72
C ILE A 276 -10.35 0.13 -21.35
N ILE A 277 -10.13 -0.98 -20.65
CA ILE A 277 -11.21 -1.87 -20.22
C ILE A 277 -12.10 -1.18 -19.18
N GLU A 278 -11.50 -0.54 -18.16
CA GLU A 278 -12.24 0.19 -17.13
C GLU A 278 -13.10 1.32 -17.74
N ASP A 279 -12.55 2.11 -18.65
CA ASP A 279 -13.25 3.20 -19.32
C ASP A 279 -14.43 2.67 -20.15
N HIS A 280 -14.21 1.58 -20.88
CA HIS A 280 -15.25 0.93 -21.67
C HIS A 280 -16.45 0.48 -20.82
N TYR A 281 -16.19 -0.28 -19.74
CA TYR A 281 -17.26 -0.76 -18.88
C TYR A 281 -17.89 0.33 -18.03
N SER A 282 -17.15 1.35 -17.66
CA SER A 282 -17.68 2.53 -16.98
C SER A 282 -18.64 3.31 -17.87
N ALA A 283 -18.29 3.48 -19.16
CA ALA A 283 -19.16 4.11 -20.14
C ALA A 283 -20.46 3.32 -20.39
N LEU A 284 -20.35 1.99 -20.52
CA LEU A 284 -21.53 1.13 -20.71
C LEU A 284 -22.51 1.17 -19.54
N LYS A 285 -21.99 1.24 -18.31
CA LYS A 285 -22.80 1.29 -17.09
C LYS A 285 -23.20 2.71 -16.69
N ASN A 286 -22.72 3.72 -17.41
CA ASN A 286 -22.85 5.13 -17.06
C ASN A 286 -22.48 5.42 -15.59
N LYS A 287 -21.48 4.69 -15.09
CA LYS A 287 -20.98 4.74 -13.71
C LYS A 287 -19.58 4.16 -13.68
N TRP A 288 -18.68 4.76 -12.87
CA TRP A 288 -17.37 4.17 -12.64
C TRP A 288 -17.49 2.69 -12.24
N SER A 289 -16.79 1.83 -12.98
CA SER A 289 -16.83 0.39 -12.84
C SER A 289 -15.40 -0.14 -12.78
N PRO A 290 -14.82 -0.25 -11.58
CA PRO A 290 -13.50 -0.82 -11.42
C PRO A 290 -13.50 -2.28 -11.87
N MET A 291 -12.35 -2.73 -12.37
CA MET A 291 -12.22 -4.02 -13.02
C MET A 291 -11.20 -4.92 -12.31
N ASP A 292 -11.51 -6.21 -12.29
CA ASP A 292 -10.66 -7.32 -11.95
C ASP A 292 -10.38 -8.10 -13.25
N ILE A 293 -9.11 -8.23 -13.63
CA ILE A 293 -8.68 -8.74 -14.93
C ILE A 293 -7.67 -9.86 -14.74
N GLU A 294 -7.90 -11.01 -15.37
CA GLU A 294 -6.91 -12.07 -15.52
C GLU A 294 -6.18 -11.88 -16.86
N TRP A 295 -4.87 -12.02 -16.84
CA TRP A 295 -4.04 -11.88 -18.02
C TRP A 295 -2.96 -12.98 -18.11
N ALA A 296 -2.45 -13.22 -19.31
CA ALA A 296 -1.37 -14.15 -19.56
C ALA A 296 -0.45 -13.64 -20.69
N LYS A 297 0.86 -13.86 -20.54
CA LYS A 297 1.85 -13.66 -21.59
C LYS A 297 2.11 -14.98 -22.28
N ASP A 298 2.03 -15.00 -23.59
CA ASP A 298 2.36 -16.18 -24.39
C ASP A 298 3.87 -16.32 -24.54
N GLY A 299 4.42 -17.45 -24.11
CA GLY A 299 5.86 -17.73 -24.22
C GLY A 299 6.31 -18.09 -25.64
N ILE A 300 5.38 -18.21 -26.61
CA ILE A 300 5.69 -18.50 -28.02
C ILE A 300 5.80 -17.23 -28.84
N ASP A 301 4.79 -16.34 -28.77
CA ASP A 301 4.75 -15.08 -29.53
C ASP A 301 5.17 -13.86 -28.72
N GLY A 302 5.35 -14.00 -27.42
CA GLY A 302 5.78 -12.96 -26.49
C GLY A 302 4.70 -11.91 -26.17
N LYS A 303 3.47 -12.08 -26.64
CA LYS A 303 2.40 -11.09 -26.48
C LYS A 303 1.56 -11.33 -25.22
N ILE A 304 0.95 -10.23 -24.74
CA ILE A 304 0.04 -10.23 -23.61
C ILE A 304 -1.39 -10.40 -24.10
N TYR A 305 -2.14 -11.24 -23.40
CA TYR A 305 -3.56 -11.53 -23.64
C TYR A 305 -4.39 -11.34 -22.40
N VAL A 306 -5.58 -10.76 -22.55
CA VAL A 306 -6.59 -10.70 -21.50
C VAL A 306 -7.40 -11.99 -21.52
N ILE A 307 -7.39 -12.70 -20.40
CA ILE A 307 -8.05 -14.01 -20.26
C ILE A 307 -9.48 -13.87 -19.76
N GLN A 308 -9.69 -12.95 -18.80
CA GLN A 308 -10.99 -12.64 -18.23
C GLN A 308 -10.99 -11.19 -17.75
N ALA A 309 -12.18 -10.55 -17.74
CA ALA A 309 -12.39 -9.28 -17.06
C ALA A 309 -13.79 -9.28 -16.44
N ARG A 310 -13.88 -8.81 -15.21
CA ARG A 310 -15.14 -8.68 -14.47
C ARG A 310 -15.12 -7.40 -13.63
N PRO A 311 -16.28 -6.80 -13.31
CA PRO A 311 -16.35 -5.69 -12.38
C PRO A 311 -15.86 -6.09 -10.99
N GLU A 312 -15.05 -5.23 -10.37
CA GLU A 312 -14.72 -5.32 -8.96
C GLU A 312 -15.92 -4.77 -8.15
N THR A 313 -16.37 -5.52 -7.12
CA THR A 313 -17.61 -5.22 -6.41
C THR A 313 -17.43 -4.75 -4.98
N VAL A 314 -16.28 -5.03 -4.35
CA VAL A 314 -16.03 -4.73 -2.93
C VAL A 314 -15.91 -3.23 -2.69
N HIS A 315 -15.14 -2.53 -3.54
CA HIS A 315 -14.87 -1.10 -3.40
C HIS A 315 -15.83 -0.22 -4.23
N ALA A 316 -16.50 -0.78 -5.23
CA ALA A 316 -17.50 -0.06 -6.04
C ALA A 316 -18.68 0.51 -5.22
N VAL A 317 -18.88 0.03 -3.98
CA VAL A 317 -20.00 0.36 -3.10
C VAL A 317 -19.61 1.24 -1.90
N LYS A 318 -18.32 1.40 -1.59
CA LYS A 318 -17.92 2.24 -0.44
C LYS A 318 -18.35 3.70 -0.64
N LYS A 319 -19.32 4.12 0.14
CA LYS A 319 -19.82 5.49 0.22
C LYS A 319 -19.18 6.22 1.40
N GLU A 320 -18.79 7.48 1.15
CA GLU A 320 -18.53 8.56 2.12
C GLU A 320 -17.33 8.35 3.09
N THR A 321 -16.55 9.42 3.22
CA THR A 321 -15.50 9.52 4.22
C THR A 321 -16.13 9.56 5.61
N VAL A 322 -15.94 8.52 6.38
CA VAL A 322 -16.47 8.38 7.74
C VAL A 322 -15.33 8.54 8.73
N LEU A 323 -15.47 9.48 9.68
CA LEU A 323 -14.57 9.62 10.80
C LEU A 323 -14.95 8.60 11.89
N GLN A 324 -13.98 7.86 12.39
CA GLN A 324 -14.20 6.97 13.52
C GLN A 324 -13.86 7.65 14.84
N GLN A 325 -14.83 7.73 15.75
CA GLN A 325 -14.64 8.18 17.11
C GLN A 325 -14.78 6.99 18.08
N TYR A 326 -13.77 6.82 18.92
CA TYR A 326 -13.74 5.74 19.92
C TYR A 326 -14.31 6.24 21.23
N VAL A 327 -15.26 5.52 21.83
CA VAL A 327 -15.93 5.90 23.09
C VAL A 327 -16.10 4.67 23.99
N LEU A 328 -15.67 4.76 25.25
CA LEU A 328 -15.93 3.70 26.24
C LEU A 328 -17.43 3.55 26.49
N LYS A 329 -17.96 2.33 26.47
CA LYS A 329 -19.41 2.08 26.57
C LYS A 329 -20.05 2.63 27.84
N ASP A 330 -19.39 2.42 28.98
CA ASP A 330 -19.96 2.78 30.30
C ASP A 330 -19.35 4.08 30.86
N GLY A 331 -18.56 4.80 30.03
CA GLY A 331 -17.85 6.00 30.41
C GLY A 331 -16.64 5.73 31.31
N PHE A 332 -15.85 6.78 31.54
CA PHE A 332 -14.58 6.68 32.26
C PHE A 332 -14.74 6.29 33.75
N GLN A 333 -15.74 6.87 34.43
CA GLN A 333 -15.92 6.68 35.89
C GLN A 333 -16.20 5.21 36.25
N ALA A 334 -16.81 4.46 35.35
CA ALA A 334 -17.09 3.06 35.58
C ALA A 334 -15.82 2.19 35.67
N HIS A 335 -14.70 2.65 35.09
CA HIS A 335 -13.46 1.87 34.96
C HIS A 335 -12.29 2.42 35.80
N GLU A 336 -12.51 3.40 36.69
CA GLU A 336 -11.45 3.96 37.56
C GLU A 336 -10.71 2.91 38.37
N LYS A 337 -11.39 1.86 38.83
CA LYS A 337 -10.78 0.79 39.64
C LYS A 337 -9.88 -0.15 38.81
N GLN A 338 -10.02 -0.14 37.48
CA GLN A 338 -9.23 -0.93 36.55
C GLN A 338 -8.05 -0.14 35.98
N LEU A 339 -7.95 1.15 36.32
CA LEU A 339 -6.86 2.00 35.87
C LEU A 339 -5.54 1.55 36.50
N LEU A 340 -4.59 1.13 35.66
CA LEU A 340 -3.24 0.73 36.08
C LEU A 340 -2.29 1.92 36.09
N LEU A 341 -2.27 2.66 34.98
CA LEU A 341 -1.30 3.71 34.71
C LEU A 341 -1.89 4.77 33.78
N THR A 342 -1.24 5.93 33.79
CA THR A 342 -1.45 6.99 32.79
C THR A 342 -0.13 7.40 32.18
N GLY A 343 -0.20 8.02 31.00
CA GLY A 343 0.95 8.59 30.31
C GLY A 343 0.48 9.59 29.25
N LEU A 344 1.35 9.97 28.35
CA LEU A 344 1.01 10.85 27.25
C LEU A 344 0.38 10.06 26.11
N SER A 345 -0.82 10.45 25.72
CA SER A 345 -1.58 9.83 24.62
C SER A 345 -0.96 10.14 23.26
N ILE A 346 -0.83 9.12 22.43
CA ILE A 346 -0.42 9.18 21.04
C ILE A 346 -1.46 8.43 20.20
N GLY A 347 -2.05 9.12 19.24
CA GLY A 347 -3.24 8.65 18.53
C GLY A 347 -4.54 9.00 19.27
N GLN A 348 -5.67 8.46 18.79
CA GLN A 348 -7.00 8.75 19.34
C GLN A 348 -7.88 7.49 19.43
N GLN A 349 -7.30 6.34 19.32
CA GLN A 349 -8.00 5.07 19.33
C GLN A 349 -8.04 4.45 20.73
N ILE A 350 -8.92 3.48 20.88
CA ILE A 350 -8.92 2.55 22.00
C ILE A 350 -8.57 1.17 21.43
N VAL A 351 -7.57 0.53 22.02
CA VAL A 351 -7.13 -0.81 21.60
C VAL A 351 -6.96 -1.70 22.82
N SER A 352 -7.29 -2.98 22.67
CA SER A 352 -7.04 -3.99 23.69
C SER A 352 -6.18 -5.09 23.11
N GLY A 353 -5.24 -5.58 23.89
CA GLY A 353 -4.34 -6.63 23.47
C GLY A 353 -3.60 -7.29 24.61
N LYS A 354 -2.84 -8.32 24.26
CA LYS A 354 -1.98 -9.04 25.19
C LYS A 354 -0.62 -8.37 25.27
N VAL A 355 -0.17 -8.10 26.47
CA VAL A 355 1.11 -7.44 26.72
C VAL A 355 2.30 -8.34 26.37
N ARG A 356 3.31 -7.74 25.75
CA ARG A 356 4.67 -8.27 25.57
C ARG A 356 5.66 -7.27 26.15
N ILE A 357 6.30 -7.66 27.24
CA ILE A 357 7.36 -6.85 27.81
C ILE A 357 8.65 -7.20 27.04
N ILE A 358 9.21 -6.21 26.36
CA ILE A 358 10.42 -6.34 25.55
C ILE A 358 11.44 -5.32 26.06
N GLU A 359 12.53 -5.79 26.61
CA GLU A 359 13.62 -4.92 27.07
C GLU A 359 14.61 -4.58 25.95
N ASP A 360 14.85 -5.54 25.06
CA ASP A 360 15.76 -5.38 23.93
C ASP A 360 15.05 -5.82 22.62
N VAL A 361 15.20 -5.03 21.57
CA VAL A 361 14.57 -5.32 20.25
C VAL A 361 14.96 -6.68 19.69
N ARG A 362 16.12 -7.22 20.06
CA ARG A 362 16.58 -8.55 19.65
C ARG A 362 15.67 -9.68 20.16
N ASP A 363 14.93 -9.44 21.22
CA ASP A 363 13.97 -10.38 21.81
C ASP A 363 12.56 -10.26 21.22
N SER A 364 12.38 -9.38 20.23
CA SER A 364 11.09 -9.05 19.62
C SER A 364 10.44 -10.19 18.81
N GLY A 365 11.14 -11.28 18.55
CA GLY A 365 10.63 -12.44 17.81
C GLY A 365 9.38 -13.11 18.43
N GLN A 366 9.10 -12.85 19.71
CA GLN A 366 7.92 -13.35 20.42
C GLN A 366 6.66 -12.49 20.26
N VAL A 367 6.76 -11.28 19.68
CA VAL A 367 5.63 -10.38 19.45
C VAL A 367 4.78 -10.91 18.31
N GLN A 368 3.50 -11.07 18.56
CA GLN A 368 2.49 -11.49 17.60
C GLN A 368 1.64 -10.31 17.14
N GLU A 369 0.93 -10.49 16.03
CA GLU A 369 -0.03 -9.50 15.55
C GLU A 369 -1.11 -9.24 16.59
N GLY A 370 -1.36 -7.94 16.89
CA GLY A 370 -2.35 -7.53 17.88
C GLY A 370 -1.85 -7.50 19.33
N ASP A 371 -0.59 -7.83 19.59
CA ASP A 371 0.00 -7.68 20.93
C ASP A 371 0.23 -6.18 21.28
N ILE A 372 0.28 -5.88 22.55
CA ILE A 372 0.69 -4.56 23.10
C ILE A 372 2.12 -4.65 23.58
N ILE A 373 3.01 -3.89 22.97
CA ILE A 373 4.42 -3.84 23.36
C ILE A 373 4.57 -2.92 24.56
N VAL A 374 5.23 -3.39 25.62
CA VAL A 374 5.61 -2.60 26.79
C VAL A 374 7.13 -2.62 26.91
N THR A 375 7.76 -1.45 26.93
CA THR A 375 9.23 -1.32 26.97
C THR A 375 9.67 -0.07 27.70
N GLY A 376 10.95 0.02 28.07
CA GLY A 376 11.51 1.21 28.68
C GLY A 376 11.53 2.40 27.75
N MET A 377 11.98 2.20 26.51
CA MET A 377 12.01 3.18 25.42
C MET A 377 12.19 2.45 24.08
N THR A 378 11.95 3.14 22.96
CA THR A 378 12.21 2.61 21.62
C THR A 378 13.25 3.45 20.88
N ASP A 379 13.90 2.84 19.92
CA ASP A 379 14.84 3.43 18.96
C ASP A 379 14.45 3.01 17.52
N PRO A 380 15.12 3.48 16.47
CA PRO A 380 14.77 3.16 15.08
C PRO A 380 14.71 1.67 14.74
N ASP A 381 15.43 0.81 15.46
CA ASP A 381 15.44 -0.63 15.21
C ASP A 381 14.13 -1.33 15.60
N TRP A 382 13.28 -0.67 16.39
CA TRP A 382 11.99 -1.21 16.86
C TRP A 382 10.89 -1.21 15.84
N VAL A 383 10.97 -0.42 14.78
CA VAL A 383 9.84 -0.19 13.85
C VAL A 383 9.31 -1.46 13.19
N PRO A 384 10.13 -2.43 12.77
CA PRO A 384 9.58 -3.68 12.21
C PRO A 384 8.67 -4.45 13.17
N VAL A 385 8.95 -4.42 14.47
CA VAL A 385 8.11 -5.08 15.47
C VAL A 385 6.94 -4.22 15.87
N MET A 386 7.11 -2.89 15.90
CA MET A 386 6.02 -1.95 16.17
C MET A 386 4.88 -2.09 15.17
N LYS A 387 5.16 -2.38 13.89
CA LYS A 387 4.13 -2.61 12.85
C LYS A 387 3.18 -3.77 13.15
N LYS A 388 3.57 -4.73 14.00
CA LYS A 388 2.74 -5.87 14.40
C LYS A 388 1.87 -5.57 15.61
N ALA A 389 2.22 -4.54 16.37
CA ALA A 389 1.57 -4.23 17.63
C ALA A 389 0.21 -3.55 17.42
N ALA A 390 -0.79 -3.89 18.23
CA ALA A 390 -2.01 -3.13 18.36
C ALA A 390 -1.78 -1.82 19.14
N GLY A 391 -0.79 -1.82 20.04
CA GLY A 391 -0.45 -0.65 20.82
C GLY A 391 0.95 -0.71 21.43
N ILE A 392 1.46 0.44 21.86
CA ILE A 392 2.81 0.59 22.44
C ILE A 392 2.72 1.39 23.73
N VAL A 393 3.45 0.92 24.75
CA VAL A 393 3.59 1.60 26.04
C VAL A 393 5.07 1.74 26.34
N THR A 394 5.50 2.95 26.73
CA THR A 394 6.88 3.17 27.15
C THR A 394 6.96 3.82 28.53
N ASP A 395 7.96 3.40 29.34
CA ASP A 395 8.22 4.04 30.61
C ASP A 395 8.70 5.48 30.44
N ARG A 396 9.54 5.70 29.43
CA ARG A 396 10.23 6.96 29.18
C ARG A 396 9.74 7.62 27.88
N GLY A 397 10.04 8.89 27.77
CA GLY A 397 9.81 9.66 26.57
C GLY A 397 8.60 10.59 26.66
N GLY A 398 8.72 11.70 25.95
CA GLY A 398 7.66 12.69 25.75
C GLY A 398 7.00 12.52 24.38
N ARG A 399 6.15 13.49 24.01
CA ARG A 399 5.43 13.50 22.72
C ARG A 399 6.31 13.56 21.49
N THR A 400 7.57 13.89 21.67
CA THR A 400 8.58 14.02 20.60
C THR A 400 9.61 12.90 20.60
N CYS A 401 9.48 11.90 21.50
CA CYS A 401 10.37 10.75 21.53
C CYS A 401 10.12 9.81 20.32
N HIS A 402 11.05 8.92 20.07
CA HIS A 402 10.98 7.99 18.94
C HIS A 402 9.68 7.15 18.93
N ALA A 403 9.32 6.56 20.08
CA ALA A 403 8.07 5.79 20.21
C ALA A 403 6.84 6.61 19.78
N ALA A 404 6.74 7.87 20.24
CA ALA A 404 5.63 8.74 19.92
C ALA A 404 5.58 9.12 18.43
N ILE A 405 6.73 9.48 17.85
CA ILE A 405 6.82 9.88 16.45
C ILE A 405 6.44 8.72 15.54
N VAL A 406 7.07 7.57 15.76
CA VAL A 406 6.84 6.39 14.91
C VAL A 406 5.44 5.82 15.08
N SER A 407 4.89 5.79 16.31
CA SER A 407 3.51 5.34 16.50
C SER A 407 2.50 6.20 15.73
N ARG A 408 2.69 7.53 15.69
CA ARG A 408 1.85 8.43 14.87
C ARG A 408 2.00 8.12 13.38
N GLU A 409 3.24 7.91 12.93
CA GLU A 409 3.53 7.62 11.53
C GLU A 409 2.93 6.29 11.06
N LEU A 410 2.90 5.29 11.94
CA LEU A 410 2.32 3.97 11.67
C LEU A 410 0.81 3.90 11.96
N GLY A 411 0.20 4.95 12.52
CA GLY A 411 -1.20 4.93 12.94
C GLY A 411 -1.48 4.00 14.13
N ILE A 412 -0.47 3.68 14.94
CA ILE A 412 -0.56 2.77 16.09
C ILE A 412 -0.83 3.60 17.36
N THR A 413 -1.76 3.14 18.18
CA THR A 413 -2.04 3.73 19.49
C THR A 413 -0.83 3.57 20.42
N ALA A 414 -0.35 4.66 21.04
CA ALA A 414 0.70 4.54 22.03
C ALA A 414 0.45 5.41 23.26
N ILE A 415 1.00 4.97 24.40
CA ILE A 415 1.05 5.73 25.65
C ILE A 415 2.51 5.79 26.10
N VAL A 416 3.08 6.99 26.10
CA VAL A 416 4.51 7.18 26.43
C VAL A 416 4.68 7.93 27.76
N GLY A 417 5.85 7.77 28.39
CA GLY A 417 6.17 8.45 29.65
C GLY A 417 5.32 7.97 30.83
N THR A 418 5.08 6.69 30.92
CA THR A 418 4.31 6.08 32.03
C THR A 418 5.13 5.91 33.31
N HIS A 419 6.43 6.12 33.27
CA HIS A 419 7.46 5.98 34.29
C HIS A 419 7.81 4.54 34.69
N ASP A 420 6.84 3.64 34.85
CA ASP A 420 7.03 2.30 35.43
C ASP A 420 6.10 1.21 34.86
N ALA A 421 5.65 1.35 33.60
CA ALA A 421 4.80 0.34 32.95
C ALA A 421 5.49 -1.03 32.91
N THR A 422 6.79 -1.08 32.59
CA THR A 422 7.57 -2.34 32.58
C THR A 422 7.62 -3.06 33.93
N LYS A 423 7.30 -2.36 35.05
CA LYS A 423 7.32 -2.92 36.42
C LYS A 423 5.93 -3.24 36.94
N LYS A 424 4.91 -2.52 36.47
CA LYS A 424 3.52 -2.60 37.00
C LYS A 424 2.61 -3.48 36.17
N ILE A 425 2.92 -3.64 34.88
CA ILE A 425 2.17 -4.50 33.98
C ILE A 425 2.92 -5.83 33.87
N GLU A 426 2.20 -6.93 33.89
CA GLU A 426 2.79 -8.26 33.78
C GLU A 426 2.86 -8.71 32.31
N ASP A 427 3.92 -9.46 31.95
CA ASP A 427 3.98 -10.08 30.61
C ASP A 427 2.79 -11.02 30.40
N LYS A 428 2.18 -10.96 29.22
CA LYS A 428 0.97 -11.70 28.85
C LYS A 428 -0.32 -11.23 29.52
N GLN A 429 -0.31 -10.23 30.38
CA GLN A 429 -1.53 -9.58 30.88
C GLN A 429 -2.32 -8.99 29.72
N VAL A 430 -3.63 -8.98 29.80
CA VAL A 430 -4.48 -8.27 28.82
C VAL A 430 -4.73 -6.86 29.36
N VAL A 431 -4.52 -5.87 28.52
CA VAL A 431 -4.77 -4.46 28.86
C VAL A 431 -5.52 -3.74 27.75
N THR A 432 -6.16 -2.64 28.12
CA THR A 432 -6.78 -1.71 27.18
C THR A 432 -6.08 -0.36 27.26
N LEU A 433 -5.63 0.15 26.12
CA LEU A 433 -5.07 1.49 25.95
C LEU A 433 -6.18 2.41 25.46
N ASP A 434 -6.48 3.47 26.18
CA ASP A 434 -7.45 4.50 25.78
C ASP A 434 -6.74 5.83 25.53
N CYS A 435 -6.60 6.18 24.28
CA CYS A 435 -6.07 7.46 23.81
C CYS A 435 -7.16 8.41 23.25
N SER A 436 -8.44 8.08 23.45
CA SER A 436 -9.57 8.83 22.87
C SER A 436 -9.86 10.18 23.53
N ARG A 437 -9.25 10.48 24.69
CA ARG A 437 -9.61 11.61 25.54
C ARG A 437 -8.57 12.73 25.60
N GLY A 438 -7.92 12.99 24.50
CA GLY A 438 -6.97 14.11 24.38
C GLY A 438 -5.55 13.75 24.81
N ASN A 439 -4.93 14.56 25.65
CA ASN A 439 -3.49 14.52 25.88
C ASN A 439 -3.02 13.46 26.89
N VAL A 440 -3.96 12.86 27.64
CA VAL A 440 -3.66 11.82 28.62
C VAL A 440 -4.14 10.48 28.10
N GLY A 441 -3.26 9.51 28.02
CA GLY A 441 -3.56 8.12 27.72
C GLY A 441 -3.76 7.33 29.02
N PHE A 442 -4.69 6.40 29.02
CA PHE A 442 -5.08 5.58 30.15
C PHE A 442 -4.88 4.11 29.85
N ILE A 443 -4.25 3.38 30.75
CA ILE A 443 -4.01 1.94 30.64
C ILE A 443 -4.87 1.24 31.68
N TYR A 444 -5.80 0.43 31.20
CA TYR A 444 -6.71 -0.34 32.06
C TYR A 444 -6.35 -1.82 32.07
N GLU A 445 -6.59 -2.46 33.20
CA GLU A 445 -6.55 -3.92 33.32
C GLU A 445 -7.72 -4.56 32.58
N GLY A 446 -7.43 -5.62 31.81
CA GLY A 446 -8.41 -6.38 31.06
C GLY A 446 -8.88 -5.69 29.77
N THR A 447 -9.92 -6.28 29.17
CA THR A 447 -10.58 -5.72 27.99
C THR A 447 -11.74 -4.85 28.39
N ILE A 448 -11.62 -3.53 28.16
CA ILE A 448 -12.70 -2.56 28.41
C ILE A 448 -13.55 -2.42 27.16
N PRO A 449 -14.88 -2.62 27.25
CA PRO A 449 -15.77 -2.47 26.10
C PRO A 449 -15.82 -1.02 25.58
N PHE A 450 -15.65 -0.84 24.28
CA PHE A 450 -15.80 0.44 23.62
C PHE A 450 -16.65 0.32 22.36
N VAL A 451 -17.11 1.44 21.85
CA VAL A 451 -17.80 1.54 20.56
C VAL A 451 -17.00 2.46 19.63
N VAL A 452 -16.99 2.12 18.36
CA VAL A 452 -16.50 3.00 17.31
C VAL A 452 -17.72 3.65 16.67
N GLN A 453 -17.80 4.98 16.76
CA GLN A 453 -18.89 5.76 16.17
C GLN A 453 -18.40 6.38 14.86
N ASP A 454 -19.09 6.07 13.78
CA ASP A 454 -18.80 6.64 12.48
C ASP A 454 -19.45 8.03 12.36
N ILE A 455 -18.63 9.06 12.25
CA ILE A 455 -19.06 10.46 12.07
C ILE A 455 -18.95 10.81 10.59
N ARG A 456 -20.08 11.15 9.95
CA ARG A 456 -20.11 11.63 8.57
C ARG A 456 -19.66 13.08 8.52
N LEU A 457 -18.63 13.39 7.73
CA LEU A 457 -18.18 14.76 7.48
C LEU A 457 -19.06 15.38 6.38
N THR A 458 -20.27 15.77 6.74
CA THR A 458 -21.19 16.42 5.80
C THR A 458 -20.86 17.91 5.58
N GLU A 459 -20.19 18.56 6.53
CA GLU A 459 -19.73 19.94 6.42
C GLU A 459 -18.36 20.10 7.05
N ILE A 460 -17.36 20.34 6.22
CA ILE A 460 -16.00 20.64 6.68
C ILE A 460 -15.88 22.15 6.84
N PRO A 461 -15.53 22.66 8.05
CA PRO A 461 -15.38 24.09 8.27
C PRO A 461 -14.26 24.66 7.41
N THR A 462 -14.48 25.82 6.81
CA THR A 462 -13.43 26.57 6.13
C THR A 462 -12.51 27.19 7.18
N ILE A 463 -11.21 26.94 7.06
CA ILE A 463 -10.18 27.53 7.90
C ILE A 463 -9.34 28.50 7.06
N PRO A 464 -8.79 29.58 7.66
CA PRO A 464 -8.08 30.62 6.92
C PRO A 464 -6.66 30.25 6.48
N VAL A 465 -6.25 29.00 6.64
CA VAL A 465 -4.92 28.48 6.28
C VAL A 465 -5.05 27.15 5.51
N ALA A 466 -4.06 26.81 4.70
CA ALA A 466 -4.03 25.52 4.05
C ALA A 466 -3.69 24.43 5.09
N LEU A 467 -4.63 23.51 5.34
CA LEU A 467 -4.39 22.36 6.20
C LEU A 467 -3.70 21.26 5.40
N MET A 468 -2.53 20.84 5.84
CA MET A 468 -1.72 19.80 5.21
C MET A 468 -1.47 18.65 6.19
N VAL A 469 -0.92 17.54 5.70
CA VAL A 469 -0.54 16.42 6.57
C VAL A 469 0.97 16.14 6.52
N ASN A 470 1.48 15.52 7.60
CA ASN A 470 2.81 14.93 7.66
C ASN A 470 2.68 13.44 7.34
N ILE A 471 3.50 12.93 6.42
CA ILE A 471 3.53 11.51 6.06
C ILE A 471 4.97 11.02 6.07
N ALA A 472 5.18 9.86 6.67
CA ALA A 472 6.46 9.16 6.65
C ALA A 472 6.36 7.81 5.95
N ASP A 473 5.28 7.05 6.16
CA ASP A 473 5.05 5.74 5.57
C ASP A 473 4.30 5.84 4.23
N PRO A 474 4.96 5.50 3.09
CA PRO A 474 4.31 5.51 1.78
C PRO A 474 3.11 4.57 1.68
N ASP A 475 3.10 3.45 2.42
CA ASP A 475 2.02 2.47 2.35
C ASP A 475 0.70 3.02 2.92
N SER A 476 0.76 3.99 3.83
CA SER A 476 -0.43 4.67 4.35
C SER A 476 -0.97 5.80 3.45
N ALA A 477 -0.22 6.21 2.43
CA ALA A 477 -0.46 7.44 1.70
C ALA A 477 -1.84 7.49 1.02
N PHE A 478 -2.28 6.39 0.40
CA PHE A 478 -3.59 6.35 -0.26
C PHE A 478 -4.73 6.54 0.73
N GLN A 479 -4.66 5.87 1.88
CA GLN A 479 -5.68 6.00 2.92
C GLN A 479 -5.71 7.43 3.52
N VAL A 480 -4.53 8.00 3.81
CA VAL A 480 -4.39 9.36 4.32
C VAL A 480 -4.85 10.41 3.31
N SER A 481 -4.75 10.14 2.02
CA SER A 481 -5.17 11.07 0.95
C SER A 481 -6.67 11.37 0.95
N PHE A 482 -7.50 10.51 1.56
CA PHE A 482 -8.94 10.76 1.73
C PHE A 482 -9.26 11.80 2.81
N LEU A 483 -8.29 12.18 3.64
CA LEU A 483 -8.49 13.28 4.60
C LEU A 483 -8.66 14.62 3.86
N PRO A 484 -9.50 15.53 4.39
CA PRO A 484 -9.76 16.83 3.79
C PRO A 484 -8.60 17.81 3.98
N THR A 485 -7.53 17.60 3.24
CA THR A 485 -6.29 18.37 3.34
C THR A 485 -5.86 18.95 1.98
N ALA A 486 -5.10 20.03 2.01
CA ALA A 486 -4.58 20.70 0.83
C ALA A 486 -3.34 20.02 0.22
N GLY A 487 -2.77 19.03 0.91
CA GLY A 487 -1.59 18.31 0.46
C GLY A 487 -0.73 17.79 1.61
N VAL A 488 0.51 17.50 1.31
CA VAL A 488 1.52 17.01 2.28
C VAL A 488 2.54 18.12 2.54
N GLY A 489 2.61 18.58 3.80
CA GLY A 489 3.56 19.62 4.22
C GLY A 489 4.93 19.06 4.60
N LEU A 490 4.99 17.76 4.93
CA LEU A 490 6.24 17.05 5.20
C LEU A 490 6.12 15.57 4.83
N ALA A 491 6.84 15.17 3.78
CA ALA A 491 7.15 13.77 3.50
C ALA A 491 8.62 13.52 3.89
N ARG A 492 8.87 12.52 4.74
CA ARG A 492 10.19 12.22 5.31
C ARG A 492 10.86 11.08 4.55
N LEU A 493 12.04 11.34 3.96
CA LEU A 493 12.81 10.30 3.25
C LEU A 493 13.44 9.28 4.19
N GLU A 494 13.75 9.67 5.40
CA GLU A 494 14.40 8.81 6.41
C GLU A 494 13.63 7.51 6.63
N PHE A 495 12.30 7.61 6.65
CA PHE A 495 11.45 6.44 6.82
C PHE A 495 11.61 5.45 5.65
N ILE A 496 11.58 5.97 4.42
CA ILE A 496 11.76 5.15 3.21
C ILE A 496 13.15 4.50 3.23
N ILE A 497 14.20 5.27 3.58
CA ILE A 497 15.57 4.77 3.62
C ILE A 497 15.73 3.69 4.68
N THR A 498 15.19 3.91 5.89
CA THR A 498 15.32 2.97 7.01
C THR A 498 14.56 1.66 6.79
N TYR A 499 13.36 1.72 6.19
CA TYR A 499 12.47 0.54 6.14
C TYR A 499 12.41 -0.14 4.78
N SER A 500 12.51 0.61 3.69
CA SER A 500 12.41 0.05 2.35
C SER A 500 13.79 -0.22 1.72
N ILE A 501 14.80 0.58 2.06
CA ILE A 501 16.16 0.44 1.52
C ILE A 501 17.09 -0.29 2.49
N LYS A 502 17.14 0.15 3.76
CA LYS A 502 17.93 -0.40 4.87
C LYS A 502 19.45 -0.30 4.71
N ILE A 503 19.95 -0.02 3.53
CA ILE A 503 21.37 -0.03 3.17
C ILE A 503 21.87 1.39 3.07
N HIS A 504 23.05 1.66 3.63
CA HIS A 504 23.72 2.94 3.49
C HIS A 504 24.03 3.22 2.01
N PRO A 505 23.69 4.39 1.44
CA PRO A 505 23.84 4.63 0.00
C PRO A 505 25.30 4.46 -0.50
N LEU A 506 26.30 4.88 0.29
CA LEU A 506 27.70 4.65 -0.07
C LEU A 506 28.12 3.19 -0.04
N ALA A 507 27.43 2.34 0.71
CA ALA A 507 27.70 0.89 0.71
C ALA A 507 27.26 0.23 -0.61
N LEU A 508 26.30 0.81 -1.30
CA LEU A 508 25.86 0.39 -2.62
C LEU A 508 26.81 0.89 -3.74
N ILE A 509 27.43 2.06 -3.54
CA ILE A 509 28.38 2.64 -4.50
C ILE A 509 29.77 2.03 -4.34
N HIS A 510 30.22 1.81 -3.09
CA HIS A 510 31.57 1.36 -2.74
C HIS A 510 31.55 0.07 -1.90
N PRO A 511 31.00 -1.05 -2.38
CA PRO A 511 30.98 -2.31 -1.64
C PRO A 511 32.39 -2.85 -1.37
N ASP A 512 33.39 -2.44 -2.13
CA ASP A 512 34.82 -2.77 -1.95
C ASP A 512 35.40 -2.27 -0.62
N ARG A 513 34.81 -1.24 0.00
CA ARG A 513 35.21 -0.72 1.32
C ARG A 513 34.70 -1.55 2.49
N ILE A 514 33.74 -2.43 2.25
CA ILE A 514 33.11 -3.25 3.29
C ILE A 514 33.96 -4.51 3.51
N LYS A 515 34.41 -4.74 4.76
CA LYS A 515 35.26 -5.87 5.11
C LYS A 515 34.47 -7.10 5.56
N ASP A 516 33.26 -6.91 6.10
CA ASP A 516 32.42 -8.00 6.59
C ASP A 516 31.68 -8.69 5.43
N LYS A 517 32.00 -9.99 5.27
CA LYS A 517 31.37 -10.83 4.22
C LYS A 517 29.88 -11.03 4.43
N LYS A 518 29.38 -11.01 5.69
CA LYS A 518 27.94 -11.15 5.96
C LYS A 518 27.18 -9.93 5.48
N VAL A 519 27.70 -8.73 5.75
CA VAL A 519 27.15 -7.47 5.27
C VAL A 519 27.13 -7.43 3.73
N LEU A 520 28.22 -7.85 3.08
CA LEU A 520 28.26 -7.93 1.61
C LEU A 520 27.22 -8.92 1.06
N GLN A 521 27.05 -10.07 1.70
CA GLN A 521 26.06 -11.06 1.30
C GLN A 521 24.64 -10.54 1.47
N GLU A 522 24.35 -9.81 2.55
CA GLU A 522 23.04 -9.18 2.79
C GLU A 522 22.72 -8.11 1.73
N ILE A 523 23.72 -7.29 1.37
CA ILE A 523 23.59 -6.31 0.28
C ILE A 523 23.32 -7.02 -1.04
N GLU A 524 24.05 -8.09 -1.36
CA GLU A 524 23.87 -8.86 -2.59
C GLU A 524 22.46 -9.45 -2.70
N MET A 525 21.97 -10.05 -1.62
CA MET A 525 20.62 -10.62 -1.56
C MET A 525 19.54 -9.54 -1.75
N SER A 526 19.68 -8.39 -1.09
CA SER A 526 18.71 -7.29 -1.17
C SER A 526 18.66 -6.63 -2.55
N THR A 527 19.78 -6.67 -3.27
CA THR A 527 19.94 -6.02 -4.59
C THR A 527 19.95 -6.99 -5.77
N ALA A 528 19.61 -8.27 -5.55
CA ALA A 528 19.72 -9.34 -6.56
C ALA A 528 19.00 -9.02 -7.89
N ALA A 529 17.85 -8.35 -7.83
CA ALA A 529 17.09 -7.93 -9.03
C ALA A 529 17.71 -6.74 -9.80
N TYR A 530 18.82 -6.17 -9.32
CA TYR A 530 19.41 -4.95 -9.86
C TYR A 530 20.84 -5.22 -10.35
N PRO A 531 21.13 -5.09 -11.67
CA PRO A 531 22.50 -5.23 -12.19
C PRO A 531 23.47 -4.20 -11.58
N ASN A 532 22.99 -2.97 -11.36
CA ASN A 532 23.72 -1.92 -10.66
C ASN A 532 23.06 -1.68 -9.28
N LYS A 533 23.83 -1.89 -8.19
CA LYS A 533 23.34 -1.76 -6.83
C LYS A 533 22.85 -0.35 -6.48
N ALA A 534 23.45 0.69 -7.06
CA ALA A 534 23.03 2.08 -6.86
C ALA A 534 21.61 2.33 -7.38
N ASP A 535 21.20 1.66 -8.47
CA ASP A 535 19.87 1.79 -9.04
C ASP A 535 18.78 1.25 -8.08
N PHE A 536 19.12 0.28 -7.24
CA PHE A 536 18.22 -0.19 -6.16
C PHE A 536 17.84 0.96 -5.22
N PHE A 537 18.83 1.76 -4.78
CA PHE A 537 18.55 2.92 -3.92
C PHE A 537 17.66 3.95 -4.61
N VAL A 538 18.01 4.30 -5.85
CA VAL A 538 17.27 5.28 -6.66
C VAL A 538 15.83 4.83 -6.88
N ASP A 539 15.63 3.56 -7.23
CA ASP A 539 14.30 3.02 -7.52
C ASP A 539 13.44 2.92 -6.27
N ARG A 540 13.97 2.39 -5.18
CA ARG A 540 13.23 2.26 -3.92
C ARG A 540 12.85 3.62 -3.34
N LEU A 541 13.78 4.58 -3.36
CA LEU A 541 13.49 5.92 -2.90
C LEU A 541 12.46 6.63 -3.80
N ALA A 542 12.61 6.51 -5.13
CA ALA A 542 11.65 7.06 -6.08
C ALA A 542 10.25 6.45 -5.90
N GLN A 543 10.14 5.15 -5.67
CA GLN A 543 8.88 4.46 -5.41
C GLN A 543 8.20 5.00 -4.15
N GLY A 544 8.91 5.08 -3.02
CA GLY A 544 8.33 5.61 -1.78
C GLY A 544 7.84 7.06 -1.94
N ILE A 545 8.63 7.92 -2.59
CA ILE A 545 8.23 9.30 -2.87
C ILE A 545 7.01 9.33 -3.81
N SER A 546 7.03 8.52 -4.87
CA SER A 546 5.96 8.52 -5.89
C SER A 546 4.64 7.99 -5.36
N MET A 547 4.64 7.03 -4.44
CA MET A 547 3.43 6.57 -3.74
C MET A 547 2.74 7.74 -3.02
N ILE A 548 3.49 8.53 -2.25
CA ILE A 548 2.95 9.71 -1.56
C ILE A 548 2.50 10.77 -2.58
N ALA A 549 3.32 11.03 -3.59
CA ALA A 549 3.03 12.04 -4.60
C ALA A 549 1.78 11.70 -5.43
N ALA A 550 1.62 10.44 -5.82
CA ALA A 550 0.46 9.96 -6.57
C ALA A 550 -0.83 10.00 -5.74
N ALA A 551 -0.75 9.62 -4.45
CA ALA A 551 -1.89 9.65 -3.54
C ALA A 551 -2.50 11.07 -3.40
N PHE A 552 -1.66 12.09 -3.48
CA PHE A 552 -2.10 13.48 -3.33
C PHE A 552 -2.17 14.27 -4.64
N TYR A 553 -1.85 13.67 -5.77
CA TYR A 553 -1.89 14.38 -7.05
C TYR A 553 -3.30 14.93 -7.37
N PRO A 554 -3.46 16.21 -7.84
CA PRO A 554 -2.41 17.21 -8.11
C PRO A 554 -2.03 18.08 -6.89
N ARG A 555 -2.51 17.78 -5.67
CA ARG A 555 -2.21 18.53 -4.43
C ARG A 555 -0.69 18.51 -4.16
N THR A 556 -0.16 19.59 -3.60
CA THR A 556 1.27 19.74 -3.31
C THR A 556 1.76 18.69 -2.31
N VAL A 557 2.95 18.14 -2.59
CA VAL A 557 3.69 17.25 -1.69
C VAL A 557 5.09 17.83 -1.48
N ILE A 558 5.41 18.23 -0.24
CA ILE A 558 6.73 18.76 0.13
C ILE A 558 7.58 17.60 0.67
N VAL A 559 8.58 17.20 -0.10
CA VAL A 559 9.51 16.11 0.24
C VAL A 559 10.76 16.70 0.85
N ARG A 560 11.04 16.38 2.11
CA ARG A 560 12.25 16.78 2.80
C ARG A 560 13.40 15.83 2.42
N LEU A 561 14.52 16.40 1.97
CA LEU A 561 15.77 15.65 1.80
C LEU A 561 16.17 14.98 3.12
N SER A 562 16.91 13.88 3.04
CA SER A 562 17.23 13.05 4.20
C SER A 562 18.00 13.81 5.28
N ASP A 563 17.51 13.83 6.51
CA ASP A 563 18.08 14.57 7.64
C ASP A 563 18.57 13.61 8.74
N PHE A 564 19.19 12.53 8.35
CA PHE A 564 19.82 11.62 9.31
C PHE A 564 21.03 12.24 10.00
N LYS A 565 21.17 11.96 11.27
CA LYS A 565 22.40 12.16 12.04
C LYS A 565 23.42 11.06 11.67
N SER A 566 24.69 11.31 11.96
CA SER A 566 25.77 10.34 11.68
C SER A 566 25.56 8.98 12.37
N ASN A 567 25.05 8.95 13.61
CA ASN A 567 24.73 7.72 14.33
C ASN A 567 23.56 6.96 13.68
N GLU A 568 22.57 7.64 13.15
CA GLU A 568 21.41 7.01 12.46
C GLU A 568 21.84 6.39 11.12
N TYR A 569 22.62 7.11 10.30
CA TYR A 569 23.21 6.54 9.09
C TYR A 569 24.15 5.37 9.36
N ARG A 570 24.90 5.44 10.48
CA ARG A 570 25.82 4.37 10.90
C ARG A 570 25.10 3.05 11.16
N ASN A 571 23.85 3.08 11.59
CA ASN A 571 23.03 1.90 11.88
C ASN A 571 22.48 1.22 10.60
N LEU A 572 22.51 1.89 9.47
CA LEU A 572 22.14 1.25 8.20
C LEU A 572 23.18 0.19 7.81
N ILE A 573 22.74 -0.82 7.06
CA ILE A 573 23.59 -1.90 6.57
C ILE A 573 24.81 -1.31 5.84
N GLY A 574 26.00 -1.62 6.33
CA GLY A 574 27.28 -1.08 5.83
C GLY A 574 27.63 0.33 6.31
N GLY A 575 26.77 1.03 7.07
CA GLY A 575 26.97 2.42 7.49
C GLY A 575 28.22 2.67 8.33
N ILE A 576 28.57 1.70 9.16
CA ILE A 576 29.78 1.78 10.03
C ILE A 576 31.09 2.02 9.26
N TYR A 577 31.15 1.70 7.97
CA TYR A 577 32.34 1.87 7.14
C TYR A 577 32.48 3.28 6.55
N PHE A 578 31.39 4.08 6.61
CA PHE A 578 31.32 5.38 5.93
C PHE A 578 31.06 6.55 6.87
N GLU A 579 30.40 6.30 8.01
CA GLU A 579 30.00 7.37 8.93
C GLU A 579 31.01 7.61 10.05
N PRO A 580 31.28 8.90 10.35
CA PRO A 580 32.13 9.25 11.49
C PRO A 580 31.42 9.00 12.81
N GLU A 581 32.19 8.83 13.88
CA GLU A 581 31.71 8.96 15.25
C GLU A 581 31.75 10.42 15.65
N GLU A 582 30.65 10.95 16.17
CA GLU A 582 30.51 12.32 16.64
C GLU A 582 30.05 12.34 18.10
N GLU A 583 30.63 13.22 18.92
CA GLU A 583 30.21 13.39 20.31
C GLU A 583 28.80 13.97 20.42
N ASN A 584 28.41 14.85 19.48
CA ASN A 584 27.08 15.44 19.41
C ASN A 584 26.51 15.38 17.97
N PRO A 585 25.96 14.24 17.55
CA PRO A 585 25.40 14.09 16.22
C PRO A 585 24.24 15.04 15.92
N MET A 586 23.53 15.52 16.96
CA MET A 586 22.41 16.46 16.81
C MET A 586 22.86 17.79 16.19
N LEU A 587 24.03 18.29 16.56
CA LEU A 587 24.62 19.52 16.02
C LEU A 587 25.71 19.26 14.96
N GLY A 588 25.97 18.00 14.67
CA GLY A 588 27.06 17.55 13.84
C GLY A 588 26.80 17.51 12.34
N PHE A 589 27.23 16.44 11.70
CA PHE A 589 27.22 16.24 10.25
C PHE A 589 25.85 15.75 9.78
N ARG A 590 24.90 16.70 9.62
CA ARG A 590 23.52 16.44 9.16
C ARG A 590 23.01 17.55 8.24
N GLY A 591 21.96 17.27 7.49
CA GLY A 591 21.26 18.21 6.63
C GLY A 591 22.16 18.84 5.56
N ALA A 592 22.00 20.13 5.32
CA ALA A 592 22.67 20.88 4.24
C ALA A 592 24.19 20.71 4.19
N SER A 593 24.87 20.63 5.35
CA SER A 593 26.33 20.46 5.42
C SER A 593 26.79 19.11 4.83
N ARG A 594 25.95 18.08 4.94
CA ARG A 594 26.24 16.74 4.45
C ARG A 594 26.22 16.65 2.94
N TYR A 595 25.22 17.26 2.30
CA TYR A 595 24.99 17.13 0.85
C TYR A 595 26.12 17.70 -0.01
N CYS A 596 26.81 18.75 0.49
CA CYS A 596 27.91 19.39 -0.21
C CYS A 596 29.29 18.81 0.13
N HIS A 597 29.37 17.93 1.13
CA HIS A 597 30.63 17.42 1.63
C HIS A 597 31.14 16.24 0.79
N GLU A 598 32.45 16.19 0.53
CA GLU A 598 33.11 15.15 -0.27
C GLU A 598 32.82 13.71 0.22
N ARG A 599 32.58 13.56 1.52
CA ARG A 599 32.22 12.25 2.11
C ARG A 599 30.85 11.73 1.73
N TYR A 600 29.93 12.59 1.31
CA TYR A 600 28.51 12.20 1.13
C TYR A 600 27.91 12.62 -0.20
N LYS A 601 28.55 13.55 -0.95
CA LYS A 601 27.98 14.08 -2.20
C LYS A 601 27.58 13.01 -3.24
N GLU A 602 28.30 11.87 -3.29
CA GLU A 602 27.94 10.75 -4.17
C GLU A 602 26.62 10.10 -3.76
N ALA A 603 26.40 9.93 -2.45
CA ALA A 603 25.14 9.46 -1.91
C ALA A 603 24.00 10.46 -2.16
N PHE A 604 24.27 11.76 -2.00
CA PHE A 604 23.29 12.80 -2.31
C PHE A 604 22.88 12.82 -3.79
N ALA A 605 23.79 12.45 -4.70
CA ALA A 605 23.47 12.31 -6.11
C ALA A 605 22.39 11.23 -6.36
N LEU A 606 22.36 10.15 -5.57
CA LEU A 606 21.31 9.14 -5.65
C LEU A 606 19.95 9.67 -5.19
N GLU A 607 19.90 10.48 -4.13
CA GLU A 607 18.66 11.15 -3.71
C GLU A 607 18.13 12.08 -4.80
N CYS A 608 19.02 12.87 -5.40
CA CYS A 608 18.67 13.74 -6.52
C CYS A 608 18.16 12.96 -7.73
N ALA A 609 18.79 11.83 -8.05
CA ALA A 609 18.38 10.96 -9.15
C ALA A 609 16.98 10.37 -8.91
N ALA A 610 16.67 9.97 -7.67
CA ALA A 610 15.35 9.47 -7.29
C ALA A 610 14.27 10.57 -7.45
N LEU A 611 14.49 11.77 -6.93
CA LEU A 611 13.56 12.88 -7.06
C LEU A 611 13.36 13.32 -8.53
N LYS A 612 14.44 13.28 -9.32
CA LYS A 612 14.37 13.53 -10.76
C LYS A 612 13.53 12.47 -11.47
N LYS A 613 13.73 11.20 -11.14
CA LYS A 613 12.93 10.09 -11.68
C LYS A 613 11.43 10.27 -11.40
N VAL A 614 11.08 10.66 -10.16
CA VAL A 614 9.69 10.95 -9.76
C VAL A 614 9.09 12.07 -10.60
N ARG A 615 9.80 13.17 -10.77
CA ARG A 615 9.26 14.34 -11.46
C ARG A 615 9.28 14.20 -12.99
N ASP A 616 10.41 13.76 -13.55
CA ASP A 616 10.64 13.81 -15.00
C ASP A 616 10.21 12.52 -15.70
N THR A 617 10.41 11.34 -15.07
CA THR A 617 10.06 10.05 -15.66
C THR A 617 8.63 9.64 -15.34
N MET A 618 8.21 9.82 -14.08
CA MET A 618 6.87 9.43 -13.64
C MET A 618 5.83 10.57 -13.80
N GLY A 619 6.27 11.81 -14.05
CA GLY A 619 5.40 12.96 -14.29
C GLY A 619 4.76 13.56 -13.04
N LEU A 620 5.24 13.23 -11.84
CA LEU A 620 4.68 13.70 -10.57
C LEU A 620 5.26 15.07 -10.19
N THR A 621 4.88 16.11 -10.94
CA THR A 621 5.37 17.47 -10.79
C THR A 621 4.83 18.21 -9.57
N ASN A 622 3.86 17.65 -8.86
CA ASN A 622 3.33 18.17 -7.60
C ASN A 622 4.32 18.05 -6.41
N VAL A 623 5.46 17.38 -6.61
CA VAL A 623 6.55 17.28 -5.62
C VAL A 623 7.35 18.57 -5.57
N ARG A 624 7.45 19.17 -4.37
CA ARG A 624 8.41 20.23 -4.01
C ARG A 624 9.50 19.63 -3.14
N ILE A 625 10.71 20.21 -3.17
CA ILE A 625 11.85 19.72 -2.38
C ILE A 625 12.06 20.65 -1.20
N MET A 626 12.26 20.10 -0.01
CA MET A 626 12.60 20.86 1.20
C MET A 626 14.01 20.50 1.68
N VAL A 627 14.83 21.52 1.88
CA VAL A 627 16.22 21.39 2.36
C VAL A 627 16.22 21.57 3.89
N PRO A 628 16.60 20.52 4.66
CA PRO A 628 16.65 20.61 6.12
C PRO A 628 17.98 21.14 6.62
N PHE A 629 17.96 21.64 7.84
CA PHE A 629 19.10 21.98 8.69
C PHE A 629 20.17 22.84 7.99
N VAL A 630 19.73 23.92 7.36
CA VAL A 630 20.60 24.89 6.68
C VAL A 630 21.11 25.90 7.70
N ARG A 631 22.38 25.88 8.03
CA ARG A 631 22.96 26.77 9.06
C ARG A 631 23.34 28.14 8.51
N THR A 632 23.85 28.18 7.27
CA THR A 632 24.42 29.40 6.67
C THR A 632 23.96 29.60 5.23
N VAL A 633 23.95 30.82 4.77
CA VAL A 633 23.69 31.18 3.36
C VAL A 633 24.66 30.47 2.40
N LYS A 634 25.91 30.27 2.83
CA LYS A 634 26.92 29.54 2.05
C LYS A 634 26.55 28.09 1.85
N GLU A 635 26.03 27.38 2.88
CA GLU A 635 25.51 26.03 2.75
C GLU A 635 24.31 26.00 1.80
N ALA A 636 23.36 26.92 1.92
CA ALA A 636 22.21 27.03 1.02
C ALA A 636 22.64 27.11 -0.46
N VAL A 637 23.58 28.00 -0.78
CA VAL A 637 24.14 28.14 -2.14
C VAL A 637 24.81 26.84 -2.59
N GLY A 638 25.55 26.18 -1.67
CA GLY A 638 26.21 24.91 -1.93
C GLY A 638 25.20 23.82 -2.33
N VAL A 639 24.14 23.61 -1.52
CA VAL A 639 23.12 22.60 -1.78
C VAL A 639 22.40 22.83 -3.10
N LEU A 640 21.94 24.06 -3.36
CA LEU A 640 21.27 24.39 -4.62
C LEU A 640 22.18 24.14 -5.83
N ARG A 641 23.49 24.39 -5.70
CA ARG A 641 24.46 24.06 -6.74
C ARG A 641 24.62 22.55 -6.94
N GLU A 642 24.72 21.76 -5.87
CA GLU A 642 24.82 20.31 -5.99
C GLU A 642 23.52 19.69 -6.54
N MET A 643 22.34 20.20 -6.16
CA MET A 643 21.06 19.80 -6.77
C MET A 643 21.08 20.09 -8.28
N LYS A 644 21.51 21.29 -8.69
CA LYS A 644 21.63 21.66 -10.12
C LYS A 644 22.61 20.76 -10.86
N ASN A 645 23.77 20.46 -10.28
CA ASN A 645 24.76 19.56 -10.86
C ASN A 645 24.19 18.15 -11.11
N ASN A 646 23.25 17.72 -10.28
CA ASN A 646 22.55 16.44 -10.39
C ASN A 646 21.21 16.53 -11.16
N GLY A 647 20.96 17.65 -11.86
CA GLY A 647 19.80 17.82 -12.75
C GLY A 647 18.50 18.22 -12.07
N LEU A 648 18.55 18.68 -10.82
CA LEU A 648 17.42 19.28 -10.08
C LEU A 648 17.65 20.80 -9.94
N GLU A 649 17.34 21.54 -11.01
CA GLU A 649 17.46 22.99 -11.01
C GLU A 649 16.14 23.67 -10.62
N LYS A 650 16.21 24.54 -9.60
CA LYS A 650 15.07 25.36 -9.15
C LYS A 650 14.47 26.15 -10.33
N GLY A 651 13.14 26.10 -10.46
CA GLY A 651 12.38 26.75 -11.54
C GLY A 651 12.24 25.91 -12.81
N VAL A 652 13.14 24.95 -13.08
CA VAL A 652 13.04 24.07 -14.25
C VAL A 652 11.89 23.06 -14.03
N ASN A 653 11.04 22.87 -15.05
CA ASN A 653 9.83 22.05 -14.96
C ASN A 653 8.94 22.39 -13.75
N GLY A 654 8.93 23.68 -13.32
CA GLY A 654 8.14 24.15 -12.18
C GLY A 654 8.65 23.66 -10.82
N LEU A 655 9.89 23.17 -10.72
CA LEU A 655 10.47 22.74 -9.45
C LEU A 655 10.57 23.91 -8.47
N GLN A 656 9.89 23.80 -7.34
CA GLN A 656 10.02 24.70 -6.20
C GLN A 656 10.90 24.04 -5.12
N VAL A 657 11.79 24.85 -4.54
CA VAL A 657 12.68 24.44 -3.47
C VAL A 657 12.41 25.31 -2.24
N VAL A 658 11.95 24.70 -1.16
CA VAL A 658 11.71 25.35 0.12
C VAL A 658 12.81 25.02 1.12
N MET A 659 12.96 25.80 2.17
CA MET A 659 13.91 25.56 3.24
C MET A 659 13.18 25.27 4.55
N MET A 660 13.63 24.28 5.32
CA MET A 660 13.16 24.10 6.68
C MET A 660 13.75 25.20 7.56
N SER A 661 12.90 26.01 8.17
CA SER A 661 13.28 27.05 9.12
C SER A 661 13.28 26.47 10.53
N GLU A 662 14.42 25.98 10.96
CA GLU A 662 14.58 25.21 12.19
C GLU A 662 15.87 25.55 12.96
N VAL A 663 16.71 26.39 12.39
CA VAL A 663 17.90 26.94 13.04
C VAL A 663 17.66 28.43 13.26
N PRO A 664 17.94 29.02 14.44
CA PRO A 664 17.72 30.44 14.69
C PRO A 664 18.36 31.39 13.68
N SER A 665 19.48 31.00 13.08
CA SER A 665 20.11 31.75 11.98
C SER A 665 19.22 31.91 10.74
N ASN A 666 18.29 30.96 10.52
CA ASN A 666 17.36 31.03 9.40
C ASN A 666 16.41 32.22 9.54
N VAL A 667 16.00 32.50 10.76
CA VAL A 667 15.08 33.60 11.09
C VAL A 667 15.81 34.92 11.07
N LEU A 668 17.03 34.96 11.63
CA LEU A 668 17.86 36.16 11.65
C LEU A 668 18.28 36.66 10.25
N LEU A 669 18.51 35.73 9.32
CA LEU A 669 18.94 35.99 7.94
C LEU A 669 17.84 35.65 6.92
N VAL A 670 16.56 35.74 7.31
CA VAL A 670 15.42 35.38 6.46
C VAL A 670 15.42 36.14 5.13
N ASP A 671 15.84 37.40 5.12
CA ASP A 671 15.91 38.22 3.90
C ASP A 671 16.93 37.67 2.89
N GLU A 672 18.05 37.13 3.38
CA GLU A 672 19.10 36.54 2.51
C GLU A 672 18.62 35.13 1.99
N PHE A 673 18.06 34.31 2.85
CA PHE A 673 17.54 33.01 2.45
C PHE A 673 16.36 33.14 1.49
N SER A 674 15.52 34.17 1.61
CA SER A 674 14.40 34.46 0.72
C SER A 674 14.79 34.70 -0.73
N LYS A 675 16.05 35.11 -0.99
CA LYS A 675 16.59 35.27 -2.36
C LYS A 675 16.87 33.91 -3.00
N LEU A 676 17.12 32.87 -2.20
CA LEU A 676 17.53 31.54 -2.65
C LEU A 676 16.38 30.56 -2.74
N PHE A 677 15.43 30.58 -1.79
CA PHE A 677 14.35 29.62 -1.67
C PHE A 677 13.00 30.21 -2.09
N ASP A 678 12.08 29.33 -2.52
CA ASP A 678 10.73 29.72 -2.93
C ASP A 678 9.77 29.84 -1.74
N GLY A 679 10.17 29.36 -0.57
CA GLY A 679 9.40 29.42 0.66
C GLY A 679 10.11 28.73 1.82
N PHE A 680 9.39 28.66 2.94
CA PHE A 680 9.89 28.13 4.20
C PHE A 680 8.87 27.17 4.83
N SER A 681 9.36 26.27 5.69
CA SER A 681 8.53 25.48 6.57
C SER A 681 9.17 25.43 7.97
N ILE A 682 8.45 25.84 8.99
CA ILE A 682 8.96 25.86 10.37
C ILE A 682 9.05 24.41 10.89
N GLY A 683 10.26 23.98 11.24
CA GLY A 683 10.54 22.75 11.97
C GLY A 683 10.57 23.05 13.47
N SER A 684 9.40 23.02 14.14
CA SER A 684 9.27 23.49 15.51
C SER A 684 10.13 22.75 16.52
N ASN A 685 10.37 21.46 16.31
CA ASN A 685 11.15 20.62 17.23
C ASN A 685 12.62 21.10 17.32
N ASP A 686 13.33 21.16 16.19
CA ASP A 686 14.72 21.63 16.16
C ASP A 686 14.83 23.13 16.46
N LEU A 687 13.84 23.93 16.00
CA LEU A 687 13.80 25.35 16.31
C LEU A 687 13.68 25.60 17.83
N THR A 688 12.83 24.84 18.53
CA THR A 688 12.70 24.92 19.99
C THR A 688 13.98 24.49 20.68
N GLN A 689 14.52 23.34 20.30
CA GLN A 689 15.76 22.81 20.84
C GLN A 689 16.91 23.83 20.75
N LEU A 690 17.08 24.44 19.58
CA LEU A 690 18.18 25.37 19.32
C LEU A 690 17.93 26.79 19.90
N THR A 691 16.66 27.19 20.04
CA THR A 691 16.30 28.45 20.67
C THR A 691 16.54 28.43 22.18
N LEU A 692 16.14 27.31 22.83
CA LEU A 692 16.29 27.16 24.27
C LEU A 692 17.63 26.55 24.68
N GLY A 693 18.41 26.01 23.73
CA GLY A 693 19.68 25.33 24.00
C GLY A 693 19.50 24.02 24.77
N VAL A 694 18.43 23.29 24.50
CA VAL A 694 18.02 22.07 25.22
C VAL A 694 18.06 20.89 24.27
N ASP A 695 18.60 19.76 24.70
CA ASP A 695 18.46 18.51 23.96
C ASP A 695 17.06 17.90 24.23
N ARG A 696 16.24 17.76 23.19
CA ARG A 696 14.88 17.21 23.26
C ARG A 696 14.82 15.76 23.71
N ASP A 697 15.94 15.02 23.51
CA ASP A 697 16.04 13.61 23.88
C ASP A 697 16.57 13.43 25.32
N SER A 698 16.85 14.53 26.03
CA SER A 698 17.30 14.52 27.42
C SER A 698 16.13 14.40 28.38
N GLU A 699 16.06 13.30 29.12
CA GLU A 699 15.07 13.09 30.20
C GLU A 699 15.17 14.15 31.32
N LEU A 700 16.39 14.56 31.62
CA LEU A 700 16.65 15.53 32.70
C LEU A 700 16.16 16.93 32.37
N LEU A 701 16.02 17.26 31.09
CA LEU A 701 15.64 18.56 30.59
C LEU A 701 14.27 18.57 29.92
N ALA A 702 13.51 17.46 29.98
CA ALA A 702 12.22 17.33 29.32
C ALA A 702 11.21 18.42 29.72
N ASP A 703 11.25 18.88 30.99
CA ASP A 703 10.39 19.95 31.47
C ASP A 703 10.74 21.35 30.90
N ILE A 704 11.97 21.51 30.36
CA ILE A 704 12.44 22.76 29.76
C ILE A 704 12.10 22.81 28.29
N PHE A 705 12.00 21.64 27.62
CA PHE A 705 11.63 21.56 26.20
C PHE A 705 10.12 21.81 26.04
N ASP A 706 9.76 23.08 25.83
CA ASP A 706 8.37 23.48 25.62
C ASP A 706 8.24 24.35 24.38
N GLU A 707 7.58 23.84 23.34
CA GLU A 707 7.31 24.58 22.09
C GLU A 707 6.39 25.80 22.29
N ARG A 708 5.73 25.90 23.47
CA ARG A 708 4.87 27.04 23.89
C ARG A 708 5.64 28.18 24.58
N ASP A 709 6.95 28.02 24.79
CA ASP A 709 7.77 29.06 25.40
C ASP A 709 7.70 30.38 24.62
N GLU A 710 7.76 31.50 25.32
CA GLU A 710 7.62 32.83 24.71
C GLU A 710 8.77 33.16 23.73
N ALA A 711 9.99 32.66 23.97
CA ALA A 711 11.10 32.83 23.03
C ALA A 711 10.84 32.05 21.73
N VAL A 712 10.28 30.83 21.86
CA VAL A 712 9.93 29.99 20.71
C VAL A 712 8.79 30.60 19.89
N LYS A 713 7.73 31.08 20.55
CA LYS A 713 6.65 31.80 19.88
C LYS A 713 7.14 33.05 19.17
N LYS A 714 8.03 33.81 19.81
CA LYS A 714 8.60 35.03 19.23
C LYS A 714 9.42 34.75 17.98
N ILE A 715 10.26 33.71 17.99
CA ILE A 715 11.07 33.34 16.84
C ILE A 715 10.22 32.82 15.69
N MET A 716 9.16 32.02 15.97
CA MET A 716 8.19 31.59 14.95
C MET A 716 7.49 32.79 14.31
N LYS A 717 7.04 33.78 15.09
CA LYS A 717 6.44 35.01 14.57
C LYS A 717 7.39 35.78 13.66
N LEU A 718 8.64 35.97 14.08
CA LEU A 718 9.66 36.62 13.27
C LEU A 718 9.93 35.90 11.95
N ALA A 719 9.90 34.58 11.94
CA ALA A 719 10.02 33.76 10.72
C ALA A 719 8.87 34.04 9.75
N ILE A 720 7.61 34.05 10.26
CA ILE A 720 6.41 34.32 9.44
C ILE A 720 6.46 35.73 8.87
N GLU A 721 6.69 36.75 9.70
CA GLU A 721 6.77 38.14 9.27
C GLU A 721 7.90 38.37 8.25
N GLY A 722 9.05 37.72 8.47
CA GLY A 722 10.20 37.83 7.58
C GLY A 722 9.96 37.19 6.20
N ALA A 723 9.32 36.02 6.18
CA ALA A 723 8.94 35.36 4.92
C ALA A 723 7.96 36.23 4.12
N HIS A 724 6.90 36.71 4.76
CA HIS A 724 5.87 37.54 4.11
C HIS A 724 6.44 38.89 3.62
N ARG A 725 7.30 39.53 4.39
CA ARG A 725 7.99 40.77 3.97
C ARG A 725 8.75 40.57 2.64
N ASN A 726 9.22 39.33 2.38
CA ASN A 726 9.92 38.99 1.14
C ASN A 726 8.99 38.30 0.10
N GLY A 727 7.68 38.30 0.30
CA GLY A 727 6.72 37.66 -0.60
C GLY A 727 6.91 36.15 -0.74
N ARG A 728 7.36 35.49 0.33
CA ARG A 728 7.60 34.05 0.34
C ARG A 728 6.55 33.32 1.16
N TYR A 729 6.17 32.13 0.67
CA TYR A 729 5.34 31.17 1.38
C TYR A 729 6.04 30.70 2.66
N ILE A 730 5.27 30.54 3.73
CA ILE A 730 5.74 29.90 4.97
C ILE A 730 4.66 29.00 5.59
N GLY A 731 5.01 27.75 5.84
CA GLY A 731 4.21 26.78 6.59
C GLY A 731 4.90 26.36 7.88
N ILE A 732 4.19 25.52 8.65
CA ILE A 732 4.75 24.80 9.80
C ILE A 732 4.48 23.31 9.66
N CYS A 733 5.50 22.48 9.86
CA CYS A 733 5.42 21.02 9.76
C CYS A 733 6.00 20.27 10.97
N GLY A 734 6.39 20.98 12.01
CA GLY A 734 6.79 20.39 13.29
C GLY A 734 5.61 19.80 14.07
N GLN A 735 5.88 19.24 15.25
CA GLN A 735 4.88 18.57 16.07
C GLN A 735 3.95 19.55 16.79
N ALA A 736 4.45 20.78 17.08
CA ALA A 736 3.75 21.75 17.91
C ALA A 736 2.26 21.98 17.57
N PRO A 737 1.83 22.14 16.30
CA PRO A 737 0.42 22.35 16.01
C PRO A 737 -0.47 21.11 16.23
N SER A 738 0.10 19.90 16.14
CA SER A 738 -0.62 18.66 16.42
C SER A 738 -0.79 18.44 17.93
N ASP A 739 0.24 18.75 18.70
CA ASP A 739 0.30 18.50 20.14
C ASP A 739 -0.36 19.64 20.96
N TYR A 740 -0.23 20.89 20.49
CA TYR A 740 -0.69 22.09 21.18
C TYR A 740 -1.63 22.92 20.29
N PRO A 741 -2.95 22.79 20.44
CA PRO A 741 -3.91 23.57 19.65
C PRO A 741 -3.75 25.09 19.78
N GLU A 742 -3.23 25.57 20.92
CA GLU A 742 -2.90 26.98 21.13
C GLU A 742 -1.76 27.47 20.22
N ILE A 743 -0.79 26.61 19.90
CA ILE A 743 0.27 26.96 18.95
C ILE A 743 -0.31 27.05 17.54
N ALA A 744 -1.18 26.13 17.15
CA ALA A 744 -1.87 26.22 15.86
C ALA A 744 -2.64 27.54 15.73
N GLN A 745 -3.39 27.95 16.77
CA GLN A 745 -4.10 29.23 16.78
C GLN A 745 -3.15 30.43 16.76
N PHE A 746 -2.03 30.36 17.49
CA PHE A 746 -1.01 31.40 17.50
C PHE A 746 -0.43 31.61 16.10
N VAL A 747 0.05 30.59 15.42
CA VAL A 747 0.63 30.74 14.09
C VAL A 747 -0.39 31.20 13.04
N ILE A 748 -1.67 30.77 13.17
CA ILE A 748 -2.78 31.28 12.35
C ILE A 748 -2.94 32.78 12.59
N SER A 749 -2.91 33.24 13.84
CA SER A 749 -3.03 34.67 14.16
C SER A 749 -1.85 35.50 13.65
N CYS A 750 -0.67 34.89 13.46
CA CYS A 750 0.49 35.51 12.82
C CYS A 750 0.41 35.50 11.28
N GLY A 751 -0.63 34.87 10.70
CA GLY A 751 -0.88 34.85 9.26
C GLY A 751 -0.16 33.75 8.48
N ILE A 752 0.23 32.63 9.09
CA ILE A 752 0.91 31.52 8.42
C ILE A 752 0.09 30.96 7.24
N ASP A 753 0.74 30.55 6.15
CA ASP A 753 0.06 30.10 4.93
C ASP A 753 -0.45 28.65 5.04
N SER A 754 0.27 27.78 5.77
CA SER A 754 -0.17 26.41 5.97
C SER A 754 0.24 25.84 7.32
N ILE A 755 -0.58 24.89 7.79
CA ILE A 755 -0.30 24.07 8.97
C ILE A 755 -0.33 22.61 8.56
N SER A 756 0.74 21.89 8.84
CA SER A 756 0.82 20.46 8.59
C SER A 756 0.66 19.68 9.90
N LEU A 757 -0.33 18.81 9.94
CA LEU A 757 -0.66 18.00 11.11
C LEU A 757 -0.35 16.52 10.85
N ASN A 758 -0.21 15.77 11.92
CA ASN A 758 -0.24 14.32 11.82
C ASN A 758 -1.64 13.86 11.37
N PRO A 759 -1.78 12.74 10.62
CA PRO A 759 -3.07 12.31 10.08
C PRO A 759 -4.17 12.17 11.11
N ASP A 760 -3.85 11.65 12.29
CA ASP A 760 -4.76 11.49 13.44
C ASP A 760 -5.26 12.82 14.04
N SER A 761 -4.50 13.87 13.87
CA SER A 761 -4.82 15.21 14.42
C SER A 761 -5.67 16.07 13.47
N VAL A 762 -5.79 15.71 12.18
CA VAL A 762 -6.50 16.49 11.16
C VAL A 762 -7.97 16.70 11.51
N LEU A 763 -8.67 15.60 11.74
CA LEU A 763 -10.12 15.65 11.97
C LEU A 763 -10.48 16.29 13.32
N PRO A 764 -9.81 15.99 14.45
CA PRO A 764 -10.02 16.68 15.70
C PRO A 764 -9.75 18.18 15.62
N PHE A 765 -8.74 18.58 14.87
CA PHE A 765 -8.45 19.99 14.64
C PHE A 765 -9.62 20.69 13.94
N LEU A 766 -10.12 20.13 12.84
CA LEU A 766 -11.27 20.66 12.09
C LEU A 766 -12.53 20.74 12.94
N MET A 767 -12.83 19.70 13.73
CA MET A 767 -14.00 19.70 14.62
C MET A 767 -13.94 20.76 15.72
N ARG A 768 -12.75 21.05 16.26
CA ARG A 768 -12.56 22.14 17.24
C ARG A 768 -12.76 23.52 16.59
N TYR A 769 -12.36 23.66 15.32
CA TYR A 769 -12.54 24.91 14.59
C TYR A 769 -14.00 25.17 14.21
N ALA A 770 -14.78 24.11 13.92
CA ALA A 770 -16.21 24.19 13.62
C ALA A 770 -17.07 24.63 14.82
N LYS A 771 -16.61 24.40 16.05
CA LYS A 771 -17.33 24.76 17.30
C LYS A 771 -17.09 26.19 17.75
N LYS A 772 -16.26 26.97 17.07
CA LYS A 772 -16.01 28.39 17.30
C LYS A 772 -16.69 29.24 16.23
#